data_2d8d981519dd1780274d3c358b2ee907
#
_entry.id   2d8d981519dd1780274d3c358b2ee907
#
_cell.length_a   1.000
_cell.length_b   1.000
_cell.length_c   1.000
_cell.angle_alpha   90.00
_cell.angle_beta   90.00
_cell.angle_gamma   90.00
#
_symmetry.space_group_name_H-M   'P 1'
#
loop_
_entity.id
_entity.type
_entity.pdbx_description
1 polymer ?
#
loop_
_entity_poly.entity_id
_entity_poly.type
_entity_poly.pdbx_seq_one_letter_code
_entity_poly.pdbx_strand_id
1 'polypeptide(L)'
;MQMARLTRSRWLWLAGALLILWGLIVAADRLWPLPLKEVNPARVVVDEKGTPLWRFADSDGIWRYPVTIEEVSPRYLEALIQYEDRWFWDHPGVNPLSVLRAAWQDLSSGKVVSGGSTLTMQVARLLDPHPRTFGGKVRQLWRAMQLEWHLSKRDILTLYLNRAPFGGTLQGVGAASWTYLGKPPSQLSYSEAALLAVLPQAPSRLRPDRWPERAEAARNKVLDRMVTQGVWSAKQVKESREESVWLAPRQMPQLAPLFARMMLGKSRDTKIVTTLDAGLQRQLEELAMNWKSRLPARSSLAMIVVDHTDMKVRGWVGSVDINDDSRFSHVDMVNAIRSPGSVLKPFIYGMALDDGLIHPASLLQDVPRKTGDYRPGNFDSGFHGPVSMSEALVRSLNLPAVQVLEAYGPKRFAGMLSNAGLPLILPAGAQPNLSLILGGAGARLADIAAAYSAFARHGKAGRLRLQPGDPLTERPLLSSGSAWIIRRILANEAQPLPDNALPQIAPLAWKTGTSYGYRDAWAIGLNARYVIGIWTGRPDGTPVAGQFGFASAVPLLNQVNNLLQSRSTVDEARLPRDPRPESVGRGVICWPGGQSLPEGSENCRRRLSTWLLEGSEPPTLLLPEQEGIRGIRFPVWVDKTGKRVAADCPDATEKVLDVWPLPLEPWLPATERRAVRVPPSSTTCPPLSQDAPAPLILTGVREGAVIKRLPGESRVSLPLQATGNSGERWWFLNGEPLSVKGRVYTLQLDKSGDYQLLVMDETGQVATVNFTLQ
;
A
#
# COMPACT_ATOMS: atom_id res chain seq x y z
N MET A 1 5.48 91.63 -28.47
CA MET A 1 6.48 90.71 -27.99
C MET A 1 6.45 90.42 -26.45
N GLN A 2 5.84 91.24 -25.60
CA GLN A 2 5.74 91.03 -24.15
C GLN A 2 4.70 89.93 -23.74
N MET A 3 3.54 89.79 -24.42
CA MET A 3 2.57 88.70 -24.08
C MET A 3 3.05 87.29 -24.31
N ALA A 4 3.93 87.08 -25.32
CA ALA A 4 4.51 85.73 -25.60
C ALA A 4 5.57 85.24 -24.57
N ARG A 5 6.22 86.21 -23.90
CA ARG A 5 7.20 85.86 -22.84
C ARG A 5 6.51 85.50 -21.51
N LEU A 6 5.37 86.13 -21.19
CA LEU A 6 4.56 85.87 -19.99
C LEU A 6 3.89 84.48 -20.06
N THR A 7 3.44 84.07 -21.23
CA THR A 7 2.85 82.69 -21.43
C THR A 7 3.91 81.62 -21.34
N ARG A 8 5.13 81.78 -21.91
CA ARG A 8 6.25 80.81 -21.79
C ARG A 8 6.74 80.67 -20.35
N SER A 9 6.80 81.74 -19.60
CA SER A 9 7.18 81.68 -18.16
C SER A 9 6.16 80.87 -17.35
N ARG A 10 4.87 81.07 -17.57
CA ARG A 10 3.79 80.30 -16.85
C ARG A 10 3.85 78.81 -17.18
N TRP A 11 4.16 78.45 -18.43
CA TRP A 11 4.31 77.04 -18.83
C TRP A 11 5.55 76.38 -18.20
N LEU A 12 6.68 77.14 -18.05
CA LEU A 12 7.89 76.65 -17.37
C LEU A 12 7.62 76.44 -15.87
N TRP A 13 6.90 77.37 -15.20
CA TRP A 13 6.49 77.21 -13.81
C TRP A 13 5.53 76.04 -13.61
N LEU A 14 4.59 75.81 -14.53
CA LEU A 14 3.70 74.63 -14.53
C LEU A 14 4.47 73.36 -14.73
N ALA A 15 5.39 73.31 -15.69
CA ALA A 15 6.24 72.14 -15.92
C ALA A 15 7.15 71.85 -14.70
N GLY A 16 7.76 72.89 -14.08
CA GLY A 16 8.54 72.73 -12.83
C GLY A 16 7.70 72.19 -11.64
N ALA A 17 6.51 72.75 -11.47
CA ALA A 17 5.58 72.29 -10.44
C ALA A 17 5.16 70.81 -10.66
N LEU A 18 4.91 70.41 -11.90
CA LEU A 18 4.55 69.02 -12.27
C LEU A 18 5.73 68.06 -11.99
N LEU A 19 7.00 68.50 -12.29
CA LEU A 19 8.18 67.73 -12.02
C LEU A 19 8.42 67.55 -10.51
N ILE A 20 8.22 68.64 -9.75
CA ILE A 20 8.32 68.57 -8.28
C ILE A 20 7.24 67.66 -7.72
N LEU A 21 5.99 67.76 -8.20
CA LEU A 21 4.89 66.91 -7.76
C LEU A 21 5.16 65.44 -8.11
N TRP A 22 5.66 65.15 -9.31
CA TRP A 22 6.08 63.82 -9.71
C TRP A 22 7.22 63.27 -8.84
N GLY A 23 8.25 64.11 -8.55
CA GLY A 23 9.32 63.76 -7.65
C GLY A 23 8.82 63.43 -6.23
N LEU A 24 7.85 64.21 -5.69
CA LEU A 24 7.21 63.95 -4.42
C LEU A 24 6.40 62.62 -4.41
N ILE A 25 5.70 62.35 -5.51
CA ILE A 25 4.97 61.08 -5.67
C ILE A 25 5.93 59.91 -5.68
N VAL A 26 7.04 59.95 -6.45
CA VAL A 26 8.07 58.92 -6.48
C VAL A 26 8.76 58.75 -5.11
N ALA A 27 9.02 59.86 -4.42
CA ALA A 27 9.58 59.82 -3.06
C ALA A 27 8.62 59.17 -2.07
N ALA A 28 7.33 59.52 -2.12
CA ALA A 28 6.27 58.94 -1.32
C ALA A 28 6.12 57.43 -1.57
N ASP A 29 6.20 57.00 -2.83
CA ASP A 29 6.12 55.58 -3.22
C ASP A 29 7.28 54.78 -2.61
N ARG A 30 8.52 55.35 -2.63
CA ARG A 30 9.69 54.71 -2.02
C ARG A 30 9.67 54.67 -0.50
N LEU A 31 9.13 55.74 0.15
CA LEU A 31 9.02 55.81 1.61
C LEU A 31 7.92 54.96 2.17
N TRP A 32 6.85 54.76 1.43
CA TRP A 32 5.71 53.91 1.79
C TRP A 32 5.47 52.86 0.69
N PRO A 33 6.35 51.84 0.56
CA PRO A 33 6.22 50.81 -0.48
C PRO A 33 4.91 50.03 -0.36
N LEU A 34 4.46 49.49 -1.47
CA LEU A 34 3.26 48.68 -1.53
C LEU A 34 3.40 47.41 -0.65
N PRO A 35 2.48 47.17 0.33
CA PRO A 35 2.60 46.02 1.24
C PRO A 35 2.18 44.71 0.56
N LEU A 36 2.90 44.32 -0.48
CA LEU A 36 2.75 43.00 -1.08
C LEU A 36 3.40 41.97 -0.17
N LYS A 37 2.78 41.72 1.00
CA LYS A 37 3.22 40.61 1.86
C LYS A 37 3.03 39.31 1.08
N GLU A 38 4.12 38.56 0.93
CA GLU A 38 4.01 37.15 0.59
C GLU A 38 3.15 36.49 1.65
N VAL A 39 1.94 36.16 1.29
CA VAL A 39 1.08 35.35 2.15
C VAL A 39 1.53 33.93 1.92
N ASN A 40 1.91 33.24 2.99
CA ASN A 40 2.08 31.79 2.89
C ASN A 40 0.75 31.22 2.38
N PRO A 41 0.67 30.80 1.12
CA PRO A 41 -0.59 30.40 0.56
C PRO A 41 -1.07 29.12 1.25
N ALA A 42 -2.37 29.02 1.44
CA ALA A 42 -2.99 27.76 1.80
C ALA A 42 -2.64 26.73 0.75
N ARG A 43 -2.30 25.52 1.17
CA ARG A 43 -1.80 24.47 0.30
C ARG A 43 -2.90 23.45 0.02
N VAL A 44 -2.96 22.96 -1.20
CA VAL A 44 -3.92 21.95 -1.62
C VAL A 44 -3.21 20.76 -2.23
N VAL A 45 -3.61 19.57 -1.81
CA VAL A 45 -3.19 18.31 -2.43
C VAL A 45 -4.31 17.88 -3.38
N VAL A 46 -3.96 17.63 -4.63
CA VAL A 46 -4.90 17.28 -5.70
C VAL A 46 -4.50 15.94 -6.33
N ASP A 47 -5.46 15.29 -6.97
CA ASP A 47 -5.23 14.11 -7.80
C ASP A 47 -4.51 14.46 -9.12
N GLU A 48 -4.26 13.48 -9.97
CA GLU A 48 -3.58 13.68 -11.26
C GLU A 48 -4.37 14.58 -12.21
N LYS A 49 -5.70 14.66 -12.06
CA LYS A 49 -6.61 15.49 -12.87
C LYS A 49 -6.85 16.88 -12.26
N GLY A 50 -6.26 17.19 -11.11
CA GLY A 50 -6.44 18.46 -10.41
C GLY A 50 -7.63 18.47 -9.45
N THR A 51 -8.32 17.35 -9.23
CA THR A 51 -9.40 17.24 -8.24
C THR A 51 -8.82 17.33 -6.83
N PRO A 52 -9.31 18.24 -5.98
CA PRO A 52 -8.81 18.35 -4.61
C PRO A 52 -9.08 17.09 -3.80
N LEU A 53 -8.02 16.59 -3.16
CA LEU A 53 -8.05 15.49 -2.19
C LEU A 53 -8.13 16.07 -0.78
N TRP A 54 -7.18 16.95 -0.44
CA TRP A 54 -7.10 17.56 0.88
C TRP A 54 -6.62 19.00 0.78
N ARG A 55 -7.17 19.84 1.61
CA ARG A 55 -6.83 21.24 1.68
C ARG A 55 -6.33 21.57 3.07
N PHE A 56 -5.31 22.41 3.13
CA PHE A 56 -4.76 22.91 4.38
C PHE A 56 -5.11 24.39 4.50
N ALA A 57 -5.42 24.84 5.71
CA ALA A 57 -5.42 26.27 6.00
C ALA A 57 -3.99 26.82 5.96
N ASP A 58 -3.83 28.11 5.74
CA ASP A 58 -2.53 28.76 5.88
C ASP A 58 -2.14 28.91 7.37
N SER A 59 -0.98 29.55 7.64
CA SER A 59 -0.48 29.79 9.00
C SER A 59 -1.44 30.60 9.89
N ASP A 60 -2.33 31.37 9.28
CA ASP A 60 -3.32 32.21 9.96
C ASP A 60 -4.68 31.52 10.15
N GLY A 61 -4.77 30.24 9.75
CA GLY A 61 -6.01 29.47 9.80
C GLY A 61 -7.02 29.85 8.70
N ILE A 62 -6.58 30.52 7.64
CA ILE A 62 -7.41 30.99 6.56
C ILE A 62 -7.35 30.01 5.40
N TRP A 63 -8.51 29.70 4.83
CA TRP A 63 -8.67 28.84 3.67
C TRP A 63 -8.57 29.66 2.38
N ARG A 64 -7.43 29.54 1.67
CA ARG A 64 -7.15 30.20 0.41
C ARG A 64 -6.71 29.18 -0.62
N TYR A 65 -7.46 29.05 -1.72
CA TYR A 65 -7.06 28.18 -2.83
C TYR A 65 -6.66 29.05 -4.01
N PRO A 66 -5.35 29.17 -4.29
CA PRO A 66 -4.89 30.01 -5.38
C PRO A 66 -5.49 29.58 -6.69
N VAL A 67 -5.96 30.57 -7.45
CA VAL A 67 -6.47 30.39 -8.81
C VAL A 67 -5.87 31.45 -9.73
N THR A 68 -5.68 31.08 -11.01
CA THR A 68 -5.40 32.03 -12.07
C THR A 68 -6.72 32.52 -12.69
N ILE A 69 -6.67 33.55 -13.53
CA ILE A 69 -7.87 34.07 -14.22
C ILE A 69 -8.46 32.99 -15.13
N GLU A 70 -7.62 32.19 -15.77
CA GLU A 70 -8.00 31.11 -16.69
C GLU A 70 -8.70 29.94 -15.99
N GLU A 71 -8.43 29.75 -14.71
CA GLU A 71 -9.05 28.71 -13.88
C GLU A 71 -10.43 29.13 -13.32
N VAL A 72 -10.90 30.35 -13.64
CA VAL A 72 -12.19 30.88 -13.17
C VAL A 72 -13.14 31.01 -14.34
N SER A 73 -14.41 30.66 -14.11
CA SER A 73 -15.47 30.79 -15.13
C SER A 73 -15.57 32.21 -15.70
N PRO A 74 -15.59 32.38 -17.03
CA PRO A 74 -15.85 33.67 -17.64
C PRO A 74 -17.12 34.36 -17.12
N ARG A 75 -18.17 33.60 -16.82
CA ARG A 75 -19.43 34.09 -16.23
C ARG A 75 -19.21 34.80 -14.89
N TYR A 76 -18.34 34.27 -14.07
CA TYR A 76 -18.00 34.91 -12.78
C TYR A 76 -17.22 36.20 -12.99
N LEU A 77 -16.25 36.22 -13.90
CA LEU A 77 -15.46 37.40 -14.22
C LEU A 77 -16.36 38.52 -14.79
N GLU A 78 -17.27 38.15 -15.68
CA GLU A 78 -18.31 39.09 -16.22
C GLU A 78 -19.18 39.64 -15.09
N ALA A 79 -19.74 38.76 -14.26
CA ALA A 79 -20.62 39.20 -13.16
C ALA A 79 -19.86 40.11 -12.18
N LEU A 80 -18.62 39.72 -11.79
CA LEU A 80 -17.80 40.51 -10.88
C LEU A 80 -17.50 41.90 -11.44
N ILE A 81 -16.95 41.96 -12.64
CA ILE A 81 -16.54 43.24 -13.26
C ILE A 81 -17.74 44.13 -13.49
N GLN A 82 -18.82 43.63 -14.09
CA GLN A 82 -20.00 44.43 -14.38
C GLN A 82 -20.74 44.87 -13.11
N TYR A 83 -20.70 44.07 -12.06
CA TYR A 83 -21.37 44.40 -10.81
C TYR A 83 -20.57 45.35 -9.93
N GLU A 84 -19.26 45.08 -9.75
CA GLU A 84 -18.39 45.84 -8.83
C GLU A 84 -17.73 47.03 -9.51
N ASP A 85 -17.23 46.89 -10.77
CA ASP A 85 -16.40 47.89 -11.41
C ASP A 85 -16.44 47.75 -12.95
N ARG A 86 -17.52 48.25 -13.57
CA ARG A 86 -17.79 48.09 -15.01
C ARG A 86 -16.65 48.60 -15.91
N TRP A 87 -15.89 49.63 -15.45
CA TRP A 87 -14.81 50.27 -16.18
C TRP A 87 -13.42 49.85 -15.68
N PHE A 88 -13.34 48.66 -15.05
CA PHE A 88 -12.10 48.17 -14.44
C PHE A 88 -10.90 48.25 -15.37
N TRP A 89 -11.10 47.89 -16.62
CA TRP A 89 -10.01 47.84 -17.61
C TRP A 89 -9.55 49.23 -18.11
N ASP A 90 -10.36 50.26 -17.94
CA ASP A 90 -10.19 51.58 -18.61
C ASP A 90 -9.66 52.67 -17.66
N HIS A 91 -9.86 52.56 -16.34
CA HIS A 91 -9.45 53.60 -15.40
C HIS A 91 -8.15 53.26 -14.66
N PRO A 92 -7.32 54.25 -14.23
CA PRO A 92 -6.07 54.06 -13.51
C PRO A 92 -6.29 53.86 -12.00
N GLY A 93 -7.05 52.82 -11.62
CA GLY A 93 -7.29 52.42 -10.20
C GLY A 93 -8.38 53.18 -9.47
N VAL A 94 -8.69 54.38 -9.87
CA VAL A 94 -9.75 55.24 -9.35
C VAL A 94 -10.60 55.74 -10.53
N ASN A 95 -11.90 55.62 -10.42
CA ASN A 95 -12.82 56.18 -11.42
C ASN A 95 -13.35 57.52 -10.94
N PRO A 96 -12.86 58.67 -11.49
CA PRO A 96 -13.22 60.02 -11.02
C PRO A 96 -14.71 60.29 -11.13
N LEU A 97 -15.35 59.82 -12.23
CA LEU A 97 -16.77 59.99 -12.47
C LEU A 97 -17.62 59.24 -11.43
N SER A 98 -17.15 58.05 -11.03
CA SER A 98 -17.83 57.27 -9.98
C SER A 98 -17.68 57.90 -8.60
N VAL A 99 -16.53 58.51 -8.29
CA VAL A 99 -16.29 59.27 -7.06
C VAL A 99 -17.16 60.51 -7.01
N LEU A 100 -17.21 61.30 -8.07
CA LEU A 100 -18.08 62.50 -8.19
C LEU A 100 -19.55 62.14 -8.04
N ARG A 101 -19.99 61.09 -8.72
CA ARG A 101 -21.38 60.61 -8.62
C ARG A 101 -21.69 60.15 -7.18
N ALA A 102 -20.82 59.39 -6.54
CA ALA A 102 -21.02 58.94 -5.17
C ALA A 102 -21.06 60.13 -4.19
N ALA A 103 -20.17 61.12 -4.33
CA ALA A 103 -20.18 62.35 -3.53
C ALA A 103 -21.45 63.13 -3.70
N TRP A 104 -21.97 63.28 -4.92
CA TRP A 104 -23.23 63.93 -5.21
C TRP A 104 -24.43 63.20 -4.60
N GLN A 105 -24.48 61.86 -4.73
CA GLN A 105 -25.56 61.04 -4.18
C GLN A 105 -25.57 61.04 -2.65
N ASP A 106 -24.40 60.99 -2.01
CA ASP A 106 -24.27 61.04 -0.55
C ASP A 106 -24.68 62.46 -0.03
N LEU A 107 -24.30 63.51 -0.75
CA LEU A 107 -24.68 64.89 -0.41
C LEU A 107 -26.16 65.15 -0.56
N SER A 108 -26.77 64.60 -1.63
CA SER A 108 -28.21 64.80 -1.95
C SER A 108 -29.15 63.96 -1.07
N SER A 109 -28.68 62.79 -0.59
CA SER A 109 -29.51 61.86 0.21
C SER A 109 -29.26 61.95 1.71
N GLY A 110 -28.25 62.66 2.16
CA GLY A 110 -27.84 62.76 3.58
C GLY A 110 -27.42 61.44 4.21
N LYS A 111 -27.23 60.43 3.38
CA LYS A 111 -26.80 59.07 3.78
C LYS A 111 -25.82 58.54 2.75
N VAL A 112 -24.86 57.70 3.17
CA VAL A 112 -23.96 57.01 2.25
C VAL A 112 -24.77 55.97 1.46
N VAL A 113 -25.14 56.32 0.22
CA VAL A 113 -26.03 55.54 -0.66
C VAL A 113 -25.26 54.77 -1.70
N SER A 114 -24.09 55.23 -2.13
CA SER A 114 -23.35 54.63 -3.23
C SER A 114 -21.85 54.53 -2.90
N GLY A 115 -21.28 53.32 -3.06
CA GLY A 115 -19.85 53.10 -2.96
C GLY A 115 -19.15 53.38 -4.28
N GLY A 116 -18.46 54.54 -4.39
CA GLY A 116 -17.57 54.82 -5.53
C GLY A 116 -16.21 54.09 -5.48
N SER A 117 -16.15 52.89 -4.93
CA SER A 117 -14.89 52.15 -4.79
C SER A 117 -14.71 51.18 -5.95
N THR A 118 -13.60 51.27 -6.64
CA THR A 118 -13.21 50.37 -7.72
C THR A 118 -12.68 49.00 -7.18
N LEU A 119 -12.56 47.99 -8.05
CA LEU A 119 -11.93 46.71 -7.69
C LEU A 119 -10.49 46.93 -7.20
N THR A 120 -9.70 47.81 -7.82
CA THR A 120 -8.36 48.18 -7.38
C THR A 120 -8.36 48.77 -5.97
N MET A 121 -9.32 49.62 -5.64
CA MET A 121 -9.48 50.17 -4.29
C MET A 121 -9.89 49.11 -3.27
N GLN A 122 -10.65 48.11 -3.67
CA GLN A 122 -10.97 46.96 -2.81
C GLN A 122 -9.71 46.11 -2.53
N VAL A 123 -8.91 45.83 -3.56
CA VAL A 123 -7.61 45.15 -3.40
C VAL A 123 -6.67 45.95 -2.48
N ALA A 124 -6.60 47.28 -2.69
CA ALA A 124 -5.80 48.16 -1.83
C ALA A 124 -6.19 48.03 -0.34
N ARG A 125 -7.46 47.94 -0.03
CA ARG A 125 -7.98 47.75 1.32
C ARG A 125 -7.71 46.34 1.87
N LEU A 126 -7.72 45.31 1.03
CA LEU A 126 -7.41 43.94 1.42
C LEU A 126 -5.93 43.80 1.78
N LEU A 127 -5.05 44.53 1.06
CA LEU A 127 -3.59 44.50 1.31
C LEU A 127 -3.19 45.38 2.49
N ASP A 128 -3.86 46.51 2.69
CA ASP A 128 -3.57 47.52 3.70
C ASP A 128 -4.85 47.90 4.46
N PRO A 129 -5.34 47.05 5.41
CA PRO A 129 -6.55 47.31 6.16
C PRO A 129 -6.46 48.61 6.97
N HIS A 130 -7.49 49.45 6.88
CA HIS A 130 -7.57 50.71 7.56
C HIS A 130 -9.00 51.04 7.99
N PRO A 131 -9.22 51.90 9.01
CA PRO A 131 -10.55 52.30 9.46
C PRO A 131 -11.30 53.08 8.39
N ARG A 132 -12.64 53.08 8.48
CA ARG A 132 -13.54 53.81 7.55
C ARG A 132 -13.60 55.30 7.94
N THR A 133 -12.49 56.01 7.80
CA THR A 133 -12.33 57.47 8.04
C THR A 133 -11.92 58.15 6.76
N PHE A 134 -11.99 59.49 6.72
CA PHE A 134 -11.51 60.26 5.57
C PHE A 134 -10.02 59.96 5.27
N GLY A 135 -9.17 59.97 6.30
CA GLY A 135 -7.74 59.61 6.16
C GLY A 135 -7.53 58.20 5.65
N GLY A 136 -8.33 57.21 6.14
CA GLY A 136 -8.38 55.87 5.57
C GLY A 136 -8.75 55.82 4.10
N LYS A 137 -9.68 56.70 3.67
CA LYS A 137 -10.05 56.77 2.25
C LYS A 137 -8.94 57.37 1.39
N VAL A 138 -8.22 58.38 1.87
CA VAL A 138 -7.05 58.93 1.18
C VAL A 138 -5.95 57.86 1.06
N ARG A 139 -5.68 57.12 2.15
CA ARG A 139 -4.73 56.00 2.13
C ARG A 139 -5.12 54.91 1.12
N GLN A 140 -6.42 54.59 1.03
CA GLN A 140 -6.93 53.63 0.05
C GLN A 140 -6.73 54.12 -1.40
N LEU A 141 -6.97 55.40 -1.67
CA LEU A 141 -6.73 56.00 -2.99
C LEU A 141 -5.26 55.95 -3.38
N TRP A 142 -4.35 56.32 -2.45
CA TRP A 142 -2.91 56.24 -2.66
C TRP A 142 -2.48 54.81 -2.99
N ARG A 143 -2.92 53.80 -2.18
CA ARG A 143 -2.61 52.41 -2.42
C ARG A 143 -3.19 51.89 -3.74
N ALA A 144 -4.33 52.34 -4.16
CA ALA A 144 -4.92 51.97 -5.44
C ALA A 144 -4.08 52.51 -6.63
N MET A 145 -3.58 53.75 -6.53
CA MET A 145 -2.64 54.30 -7.53
C MET A 145 -1.30 53.53 -7.57
N GLN A 146 -0.73 53.18 -6.42
CA GLN A 146 0.48 52.36 -6.35
C GLN A 146 0.26 50.99 -7.01
N LEU A 147 -0.89 50.32 -6.78
CA LEU A 147 -1.22 49.04 -7.40
C LEU A 147 -1.19 49.15 -8.93
N GLU A 148 -1.82 50.17 -9.51
CA GLU A 148 -1.87 50.34 -10.96
C GLU A 148 -0.50 50.78 -11.54
N TRP A 149 0.37 51.37 -10.73
CA TRP A 149 1.70 51.76 -11.16
C TRP A 149 2.65 50.56 -11.21
N HIS A 150 2.54 49.65 -10.25
CA HIS A 150 3.46 48.51 -10.12
C HIS A 150 2.94 47.21 -10.71
N LEU A 151 1.63 47.04 -10.91
CA LEU A 151 0.99 45.81 -11.35
C LEU A 151 0.09 46.02 -12.57
N SER A 152 -0.01 44.97 -13.38
CA SER A 152 -0.97 44.96 -14.47
C SER A 152 -2.41 44.80 -13.94
N LYS A 153 -3.41 45.17 -14.74
CA LYS A 153 -4.83 44.91 -14.46
C LYS A 153 -5.11 43.44 -14.17
N ARG A 154 -4.44 42.55 -14.89
CA ARG A 154 -4.59 41.12 -14.69
C ARG A 154 -4.04 40.68 -13.33
N ASP A 155 -2.91 41.23 -12.88
CA ASP A 155 -2.33 40.95 -11.57
C ASP A 155 -3.23 41.43 -10.44
N ILE A 156 -3.80 42.65 -10.59
CA ILE A 156 -4.74 43.24 -9.64
C ILE A 156 -6.03 42.39 -9.54
N LEU A 157 -6.57 41.94 -10.68
CA LEU A 157 -7.72 41.03 -10.69
C LEU A 157 -7.37 39.70 -10.02
N THR A 158 -6.21 39.14 -10.33
CA THR A 158 -5.72 37.89 -9.69
C THR A 158 -5.60 38.04 -8.17
N LEU A 159 -5.10 39.18 -7.68
CA LEU A 159 -5.08 39.47 -6.25
C LEU A 159 -6.49 39.51 -5.65
N TYR A 160 -7.45 40.09 -6.33
CA TYR A 160 -8.84 40.12 -5.89
C TYR A 160 -9.42 38.69 -5.82
N LEU A 161 -9.28 37.92 -6.91
CA LEU A 161 -9.78 36.54 -7.00
C LEU A 161 -9.26 35.64 -5.85
N ASN A 162 -8.07 35.92 -5.35
CA ASN A 162 -7.43 35.11 -4.32
C ASN A 162 -7.55 35.67 -2.88
N ARG A 163 -7.97 36.95 -2.71
CA ARG A 163 -8.01 37.61 -1.39
C ARG A 163 -9.38 38.15 -0.97
N ALA A 164 -10.36 38.26 -1.89
CA ALA A 164 -11.68 38.71 -1.53
C ALA A 164 -12.29 37.82 -0.44
N PRO A 165 -12.92 38.42 0.61
CA PRO A 165 -13.53 37.67 1.69
C PRO A 165 -14.90 37.10 1.28
N PHE A 166 -15.13 35.81 1.56
CA PHE A 166 -16.40 35.14 1.27
C PHE A 166 -17.17 34.70 2.53
N GLY A 167 -16.67 35.07 3.71
CA GLY A 167 -17.29 34.80 5.00
C GLY A 167 -16.49 33.82 5.89
N GLY A 168 -16.45 34.14 7.19
CA GLY A 168 -15.61 33.39 8.15
C GLY A 168 -14.15 33.44 7.77
N THR A 169 -13.51 32.25 7.69
CA THR A 169 -12.10 32.07 7.32
C THR A 169 -11.89 31.83 5.82
N LEU A 170 -12.92 32.00 4.97
CA LEU A 170 -12.83 31.78 3.52
C LEU A 170 -12.35 33.04 2.81
N GLN A 171 -11.28 32.94 2.05
CA GLN A 171 -10.76 33.98 1.17
C GLN A 171 -10.46 33.44 -0.21
N GLY A 172 -10.83 34.21 -1.23
CA GLY A 172 -10.69 33.87 -2.63
C GLY A 172 -11.84 33.04 -3.19
N VAL A 173 -12.10 33.22 -4.50
CA VAL A 173 -13.20 32.56 -5.22
C VAL A 173 -12.99 31.04 -5.29
N GLY A 174 -11.74 30.58 -5.36
CA GLY A 174 -11.42 29.17 -5.35
C GLY A 174 -11.90 28.48 -4.06
N ALA A 175 -11.61 29.07 -2.90
CA ALA A 175 -12.07 28.54 -1.61
C ALA A 175 -13.60 28.62 -1.47
N ALA A 176 -14.20 29.71 -1.93
CA ALA A 176 -15.66 29.90 -1.87
C ALA A 176 -16.41 28.90 -2.76
N SER A 177 -15.96 28.70 -4.01
CA SER A 177 -16.56 27.77 -4.97
C SER A 177 -16.57 26.34 -4.43
N TRP A 178 -15.43 25.88 -3.94
CA TRP A 178 -15.33 24.54 -3.37
C TRP A 178 -16.11 24.35 -2.07
N THR A 179 -16.09 25.37 -1.20
CA THR A 179 -16.76 25.25 0.11
C THR A 179 -18.26 25.34 0.01
N TYR A 180 -18.78 26.29 -0.80
CA TYR A 180 -20.21 26.49 -0.91
C TYR A 180 -20.87 25.62 -1.99
N LEU A 181 -20.16 25.36 -3.09
CA LEU A 181 -20.74 24.73 -4.28
C LEU A 181 -20.16 23.35 -4.62
N GLY A 182 -19.05 22.94 -3.95
CA GLY A 182 -18.45 21.62 -4.11
C GLY A 182 -17.77 21.38 -5.47
N LYS A 183 -17.48 22.43 -6.26
CA LYS A 183 -16.93 22.34 -7.62
C LYS A 183 -15.85 23.38 -7.89
N PRO A 184 -15.02 23.18 -8.93
CA PRO A 184 -14.00 24.15 -9.32
C PRO A 184 -14.65 25.46 -9.82
N PRO A 185 -13.98 26.61 -9.61
CA PRO A 185 -14.51 27.91 -10.03
C PRO A 185 -14.63 28.07 -11.56
N SER A 186 -14.00 27.21 -12.35
CA SER A 186 -14.18 27.16 -13.82
C SER A 186 -15.55 26.65 -14.27
N GLN A 187 -16.30 25.94 -13.41
CA GLN A 187 -17.57 25.29 -13.73
C GLN A 187 -18.80 26.03 -13.16
N LEU A 188 -18.66 27.28 -12.77
CA LEU A 188 -19.76 28.04 -12.21
C LEU A 188 -20.88 28.32 -13.26
N SER A 189 -22.15 28.05 -12.88
CA SER A 189 -23.31 28.45 -13.63
C SER A 189 -23.53 29.97 -13.56
N TYR A 190 -24.47 30.53 -14.30
CA TYR A 190 -24.83 31.94 -14.21
C TYR A 190 -25.36 32.31 -12.81
N SER A 191 -26.18 31.46 -12.23
CA SER A 191 -26.71 31.63 -10.87
C SER A 191 -25.61 31.65 -9.84
N GLU A 192 -24.71 30.67 -9.89
CA GLU A 192 -23.59 30.50 -8.96
C GLU A 192 -22.54 31.61 -9.11
N ALA A 193 -22.26 32.02 -10.35
CA ALA A 193 -21.39 33.14 -10.66
C ALA A 193 -21.92 34.45 -10.05
N ALA A 194 -23.20 34.74 -10.23
CA ALA A 194 -23.88 35.91 -9.64
C ALA A 194 -23.87 35.83 -8.09
N LEU A 195 -24.11 34.65 -7.53
CA LEU A 195 -24.06 34.44 -6.08
C LEU A 195 -22.67 34.78 -5.51
N LEU A 196 -21.62 34.16 -6.07
CA LEU A 196 -20.26 34.39 -5.56
C LEU A 196 -19.79 35.83 -5.81
N ALA A 197 -20.22 36.50 -6.90
CA ALA A 197 -19.83 37.88 -7.18
C ALA A 197 -20.36 38.89 -6.13
N VAL A 198 -21.50 38.61 -5.48
CA VAL A 198 -22.07 39.53 -4.49
C VAL A 198 -21.57 39.31 -3.06
N LEU A 199 -21.06 38.09 -2.72
CA LEU A 199 -20.69 37.77 -1.33
C LEU A 199 -19.64 38.69 -0.74
N PRO A 200 -18.57 39.14 -1.46
CA PRO A 200 -17.52 40.00 -0.90
C PRO A 200 -18.00 41.35 -0.38
N GLN A 201 -19.17 41.86 -0.83
CA GLN A 201 -19.72 43.12 -0.36
C GLN A 201 -20.10 43.09 1.13
N ALA A 202 -20.64 41.97 1.60
CA ALA A 202 -21.07 41.81 3.00
C ALA A 202 -20.88 40.34 3.44
N PRO A 203 -19.64 39.86 3.50
CA PRO A 203 -19.32 38.42 3.58
C PRO A 203 -19.91 37.73 4.82
N SER A 204 -20.04 38.41 5.93
CA SER A 204 -20.67 37.85 7.14
C SER A 204 -22.20 37.83 7.07
N ARG A 205 -22.82 38.81 6.40
CA ARG A 205 -24.27 38.99 6.32
C ARG A 205 -24.91 38.16 5.21
N LEU A 206 -24.16 37.93 4.12
CA LEU A 206 -24.62 37.23 2.92
C LEU A 206 -24.14 35.76 2.86
N ARG A 207 -23.59 35.21 3.94
CA ARG A 207 -23.17 33.80 4.00
C ARG A 207 -24.32 32.87 3.62
N PRO A 208 -24.23 32.15 2.49
CA PRO A 208 -25.32 31.31 2.03
C PRO A 208 -25.58 30.10 2.94
N ASP A 209 -24.59 29.63 3.69
CA ASP A 209 -24.71 28.55 4.66
C ASP A 209 -25.42 28.98 5.97
N ARG A 210 -25.58 30.29 6.20
CA ARG A 210 -26.26 30.81 7.39
C ARG A 210 -27.56 31.57 7.03
N TRP A 211 -27.54 32.25 5.89
CA TRP A 211 -28.60 33.14 5.47
C TRP A 211 -28.95 32.97 3.97
N PRO A 212 -29.43 31.77 3.57
CA PRO A 212 -29.67 31.45 2.15
C PRO A 212 -30.58 32.43 1.46
N GLU A 213 -31.68 32.88 2.11
CA GLU A 213 -32.64 33.84 1.55
C GLU A 213 -32.01 35.22 1.25
N ARG A 214 -31.10 35.67 2.16
CA ARG A 214 -30.38 36.94 1.94
C ARG A 214 -29.38 36.83 0.81
N ALA A 215 -28.72 35.70 0.71
CA ALA A 215 -27.78 35.38 -0.36
C ALA A 215 -28.52 35.33 -1.72
N GLU A 216 -29.68 34.68 -1.73
CA GLU A 216 -30.53 34.58 -2.92
C GLU A 216 -31.05 35.94 -3.38
N ALA A 217 -31.57 36.75 -2.46
CA ALA A 217 -32.01 38.13 -2.78
C ALA A 217 -30.86 38.99 -3.30
N ALA A 218 -29.65 38.83 -2.79
CA ALA A 218 -28.48 39.55 -3.26
C ALA A 218 -28.02 39.04 -4.63
N ARG A 219 -28.02 37.71 -4.89
CA ARG A 219 -27.77 37.09 -6.19
C ARG A 219 -28.73 37.65 -7.24
N ASN A 220 -30.01 37.70 -6.94
CA ASN A 220 -31.04 38.16 -7.87
C ASN A 220 -30.81 39.60 -8.28
N LYS A 221 -30.30 40.47 -7.40
CA LYS A 221 -29.90 41.86 -7.78
C LYS A 221 -28.74 41.87 -8.78
N VAL A 222 -27.79 40.97 -8.68
CA VAL A 222 -26.73 40.84 -9.68
C VAL A 222 -27.32 40.41 -11.01
N LEU A 223 -28.16 39.36 -11.01
CA LEU A 223 -28.84 38.86 -12.21
C LEU A 223 -29.64 39.97 -12.93
N ASP A 224 -30.41 40.80 -12.20
CA ASP A 224 -31.14 41.94 -12.76
C ASP A 224 -30.20 42.94 -13.41
N ARG A 225 -29.08 43.22 -12.76
CA ARG A 225 -28.12 44.17 -13.30
C ARG A 225 -27.45 43.64 -14.57
N MET A 226 -27.20 42.34 -14.69
CA MET A 226 -26.63 41.71 -15.89
C MET A 226 -27.58 41.86 -17.10
N VAL A 227 -28.89 41.69 -16.90
CA VAL A 227 -29.91 41.96 -17.97
C VAL A 227 -29.95 43.42 -18.31
N THR A 228 -30.09 44.30 -17.31
CA THR A 228 -30.20 45.76 -17.53
C THR A 228 -29.00 46.33 -18.27
N GLN A 229 -27.84 45.74 -18.10
CA GLN A 229 -26.61 46.13 -18.78
C GLN A 229 -26.38 45.38 -20.12
N GLY A 230 -27.28 44.49 -20.51
CA GLY A 230 -27.20 43.73 -21.76
C GLY A 230 -26.06 42.70 -21.81
N VAL A 231 -25.53 42.31 -20.65
CA VAL A 231 -24.42 41.35 -20.58
C VAL A 231 -24.92 39.91 -20.72
N TRP A 232 -26.02 39.59 -20.05
CA TRP A 232 -26.69 38.29 -20.14
C TRP A 232 -28.09 38.44 -20.70
N SER A 233 -28.55 37.43 -21.43
CA SER A 233 -29.88 37.44 -22.01
C SER A 233 -30.99 37.34 -20.93
N ALA A 234 -32.16 37.91 -21.18
CA ALA A 234 -33.30 37.82 -20.28
C ALA A 234 -33.72 36.35 -20.01
N LYS A 235 -33.56 35.46 -21.00
CA LYS A 235 -33.84 34.03 -20.88
C LYS A 235 -32.89 33.35 -19.89
N GLN A 236 -31.56 33.56 -20.04
CA GLN A 236 -30.56 33.02 -19.14
C GLN A 236 -30.78 33.46 -17.69
N VAL A 237 -31.11 34.73 -17.49
CA VAL A 237 -31.35 35.28 -16.16
C VAL A 237 -32.63 34.75 -15.55
N LYS A 238 -33.71 34.58 -16.35
CA LYS A 238 -34.93 33.94 -15.86
C LYS A 238 -34.71 32.53 -15.38
N GLU A 239 -34.03 31.71 -16.18
CA GLU A 239 -33.64 30.32 -15.80
C GLU A 239 -32.79 30.32 -14.54
N SER A 240 -31.80 31.20 -14.43
CA SER A 240 -30.92 31.32 -13.26
C SER A 240 -31.61 31.75 -11.97
N ARG A 241 -32.75 32.48 -12.07
CA ARG A 241 -33.56 32.86 -10.93
C ARG A 241 -34.38 31.69 -10.37
N GLU A 242 -34.80 30.78 -11.23
CA GLU A 242 -35.55 29.57 -10.85
C GLU A 242 -34.65 28.56 -10.13
N GLU A 243 -33.31 28.64 -10.29
CA GLU A 243 -32.37 27.86 -9.54
C GLU A 243 -32.37 28.31 -8.07
N SER A 244 -32.72 27.39 -7.14
CA SER A 244 -32.54 27.65 -5.72
C SER A 244 -31.06 27.74 -5.36
N VAL A 245 -30.72 28.45 -4.27
CA VAL A 245 -29.34 28.45 -3.74
C VAL A 245 -29.05 27.10 -3.11
N TRP A 246 -28.57 26.17 -3.95
CA TRP A 246 -28.13 24.87 -3.48
C TRP A 246 -26.68 24.96 -2.98
N LEU A 247 -26.47 24.48 -1.78
CA LEU A 247 -25.13 24.39 -1.20
C LEU A 247 -24.68 22.92 -1.17
N ALA A 248 -23.44 22.71 -1.54
CA ALA A 248 -22.83 21.41 -1.33
C ALA A 248 -22.89 21.03 0.16
N PRO A 249 -23.14 19.78 0.48
CA PRO A 249 -23.01 19.31 1.85
C PRO A 249 -21.66 19.76 2.42
N ARG A 250 -21.62 20.14 3.71
CA ARG A 250 -20.44 20.72 4.39
C ARG A 250 -19.18 19.81 4.36
N GLN A 251 -19.24 18.72 3.69
CA GLN A 251 -18.08 17.85 3.49
C GLN A 251 -17.18 18.48 2.43
N MET A 252 -16.17 19.21 2.89
CA MET A 252 -14.98 19.44 2.08
C MET A 252 -14.48 18.06 1.61
N PRO A 253 -13.96 17.91 0.39
CA PRO A 253 -13.31 16.68 0.01
C PRO A 253 -12.15 16.43 0.99
N GLN A 254 -12.39 15.50 1.90
CA GLN A 254 -11.44 15.07 2.92
C GLN A 254 -10.94 13.68 2.55
N LEU A 255 -10.29 13.60 1.39
CA LEU A 255 -9.74 12.35 0.87
C LEU A 255 -8.26 12.23 1.20
N ALA A 256 -7.81 11.03 1.52
CA ALA A 256 -6.40 10.69 1.76
C ALA A 256 -5.69 11.62 2.76
N PRO A 257 -6.25 11.87 3.97
CA PRO A 257 -5.71 12.87 4.90
C PRO A 257 -4.27 12.61 5.34
N LEU A 258 -3.92 11.35 5.62
CA LEU A 258 -2.58 10.96 6.06
C LEU A 258 -1.58 11.06 4.91
N PHE A 259 -1.98 10.64 3.71
CA PHE A 259 -1.18 10.83 2.50
C PHE A 259 -0.96 12.31 2.20
N ALA A 260 -1.99 13.12 2.29
CA ALA A 260 -1.90 14.56 2.06
C ALA A 260 -0.93 15.24 3.05
N ARG A 261 -0.97 14.87 4.34
CA ARG A 261 0.00 15.36 5.35
C ARG A 261 1.43 14.94 5.00
N MET A 262 1.62 13.71 4.53
CA MET A 262 2.94 13.24 4.06
C MET A 262 3.42 14.07 2.88
N MET A 263 2.57 14.32 1.88
CA MET A 263 2.91 15.11 0.70
C MET A 263 3.20 16.57 1.04
N LEU A 264 2.50 17.15 2.00
CA LEU A 264 2.78 18.49 2.52
C LEU A 264 4.21 18.63 3.04
N GLY A 265 4.74 17.57 3.68
CA GLY A 265 6.11 17.52 4.15
C GLY A 265 7.16 17.32 3.05
N LYS A 266 6.77 16.76 1.90
CA LYS A 266 7.68 16.43 0.78
C LYS A 266 7.79 17.52 -0.28
N SER A 267 6.75 18.32 -0.51
CA SER A 267 6.74 19.39 -1.51
C SER A 267 6.52 20.74 -0.83
N ARG A 268 7.03 21.82 -1.44
CA ARG A 268 6.79 23.22 -1.02
C ARG A 268 5.73 23.91 -1.89
N ASP A 269 5.25 23.25 -2.93
CA ASP A 269 4.27 23.81 -3.85
C ASP A 269 2.95 24.13 -3.16
N THR A 270 2.27 25.17 -3.63
CA THR A 270 0.94 25.53 -3.14
C THR A 270 -0.13 24.56 -3.62
N LYS A 271 0.03 24.04 -4.85
CA LYS A 271 -0.79 22.99 -5.45
C LYS A 271 0.08 21.74 -5.66
N ILE A 272 -0.09 20.76 -4.80
CA ILE A 272 0.67 19.51 -4.84
C ILE A 272 -0.11 18.50 -5.67
N VAL A 273 0.31 18.29 -6.92
CA VAL A 273 -0.30 17.31 -7.81
C VAL A 273 0.25 15.92 -7.47
N THR A 274 -0.64 14.96 -7.29
CA THR A 274 -0.29 13.57 -6.92
C THR A 274 -0.79 12.59 -7.98
N THR A 275 -0.36 11.33 -7.87
CA THR A 275 -0.78 10.25 -8.78
C THR A 275 -2.07 9.55 -8.35
N LEU A 276 -2.66 9.92 -7.21
CA LEU A 276 -3.92 9.34 -6.75
C LEU A 276 -5.06 9.59 -7.75
N ASP A 277 -6.03 8.68 -7.76
CA ASP A 277 -7.32 8.85 -8.42
C ASP A 277 -8.37 9.18 -7.35
N ALA A 278 -8.92 10.39 -7.37
CA ALA A 278 -9.88 10.86 -6.36
C ALA A 278 -11.16 10.01 -6.31
N GLY A 279 -11.60 9.51 -7.46
CA GLY A 279 -12.77 8.63 -7.54
C GLY A 279 -12.51 7.27 -6.88
N LEU A 280 -11.36 6.66 -7.16
CA LEU A 280 -10.94 5.41 -6.52
C LEU A 280 -10.71 5.63 -5.03
N GLN A 281 -10.01 6.70 -4.65
CA GLN A 281 -9.72 7.02 -3.25
C GLN A 281 -10.99 7.13 -2.41
N ARG A 282 -12.02 7.79 -2.92
CA ARG A 282 -13.32 7.90 -2.25
C ARG A 282 -13.95 6.52 -2.01
N GLN A 283 -13.98 5.68 -3.04
CA GLN A 283 -14.53 4.34 -2.93
C GLN A 283 -13.76 3.45 -1.96
N LEU A 284 -12.42 3.59 -1.90
CA LEU A 284 -11.60 2.88 -0.92
C LEU A 284 -11.87 3.35 0.51
N GLU A 285 -12.05 4.64 0.74
CA GLU A 285 -12.41 5.17 2.07
C GLU A 285 -13.83 4.79 2.49
N GLU A 286 -14.79 4.82 1.58
CA GLU A 286 -16.14 4.29 1.82
C GLU A 286 -16.09 2.79 2.18
N LEU A 287 -15.29 2.01 1.46
CA LEU A 287 -15.07 0.60 1.78
C LEU A 287 -14.43 0.43 3.15
N ALA A 288 -13.44 1.25 3.52
CA ALA A 288 -12.83 1.24 4.85
C ALA A 288 -13.85 1.54 5.95
N MET A 289 -14.70 2.56 5.76
CA MET A 289 -15.75 2.92 6.71
C MET A 289 -16.78 1.80 6.87
N ASN A 290 -17.20 1.16 5.78
CA ASN A 290 -18.10 0.00 5.82
C ASN A 290 -17.46 -1.20 6.54
N TRP A 291 -16.13 -1.32 6.46
CA TRP A 291 -15.36 -2.38 7.12
C TRP A 291 -15.15 -2.13 8.61
N LYS A 292 -15.23 -0.88 9.06
CA LYS A 292 -14.98 -0.46 10.45
C LYS A 292 -15.75 -1.27 11.48
N SER A 293 -17.02 -1.59 11.21
CA SER A 293 -17.88 -2.36 12.10
C SER A 293 -17.44 -3.83 12.30
N ARG A 294 -16.67 -4.36 11.35
CA ARG A 294 -16.13 -5.74 11.39
C ARG A 294 -14.79 -5.83 12.10
N LEU A 295 -14.13 -4.70 12.31
CA LEU A 295 -12.84 -4.66 12.99
C LEU A 295 -13.02 -4.72 14.51
N PRO A 296 -12.18 -5.49 15.20
CA PRO A 296 -12.12 -5.47 16.66
C PRO A 296 -11.87 -4.06 17.22
N ALA A 297 -12.18 -3.86 18.48
CA ALA A 297 -11.92 -2.60 19.16
C ALA A 297 -10.44 -2.20 19.06
N ARG A 298 -10.17 -0.90 18.87
CA ARG A 298 -8.84 -0.31 18.71
C ARG A 298 -8.08 -0.79 17.47
N SER A 299 -8.67 -1.63 16.62
CA SER A 299 -8.06 -2.07 15.37
C SER A 299 -8.34 -1.09 14.23
N SER A 300 -7.41 -1.00 13.29
CA SER A 300 -7.50 -0.20 12.07
C SER A 300 -7.16 -1.05 10.85
N LEU A 301 -7.23 -0.45 9.68
CA LEU A 301 -6.81 -1.04 8.42
C LEU A 301 -6.00 -0.04 7.60
N ALA A 302 -5.23 -0.56 6.66
CA ALA A 302 -4.60 0.24 5.62
C ALA A 302 -4.74 -0.45 4.27
N MET A 303 -4.85 0.37 3.22
CA MET A 303 -4.93 -0.09 1.84
C MET A 303 -4.03 0.75 0.96
N ILE A 304 -3.30 0.11 0.06
CA ILE A 304 -2.55 0.76 -1.01
C ILE A 304 -2.87 0.08 -2.33
N VAL A 305 -3.09 0.87 -3.37
CA VAL A 305 -3.28 0.41 -4.75
C VAL A 305 -2.23 1.06 -5.62
N VAL A 306 -1.41 0.23 -6.27
CA VAL A 306 -0.32 0.64 -7.15
C VAL A 306 -0.57 0.10 -8.56
N ASP A 307 -0.58 0.95 -9.55
CA ASP A 307 -0.56 0.55 -10.94
C ASP A 307 0.86 0.07 -11.28
N HIS A 308 1.05 -1.24 -11.43
CA HIS A 308 2.39 -1.79 -11.64
C HIS A 308 2.94 -1.53 -13.04
N THR A 309 2.15 -1.01 -13.97
CA THR A 309 2.64 -0.68 -15.32
C THR A 309 3.50 0.57 -15.33
N ASP A 310 3.17 1.56 -14.51
CA ASP A 310 3.86 2.84 -14.39
C ASP A 310 4.30 3.19 -12.96
N MET A 311 4.06 2.30 -11.99
CA MET A 311 4.37 2.44 -10.57
C MET A 311 3.70 3.64 -9.87
N LYS A 312 2.65 4.20 -10.46
CA LYS A 312 1.86 5.25 -9.83
C LYS A 312 0.97 4.69 -8.72
N VAL A 313 0.98 5.35 -7.58
CA VAL A 313 0.04 5.05 -6.49
C VAL A 313 -1.31 5.65 -6.83
N ARG A 314 -2.34 4.81 -6.96
CA ARG A 314 -3.71 5.21 -7.33
C ARG A 314 -4.65 5.36 -6.14
N GLY A 315 -4.36 4.66 -5.03
CA GLY A 315 -5.13 4.73 -3.80
C GLY A 315 -4.26 4.56 -2.57
N TRP A 316 -4.59 5.30 -1.49
CA TRP A 316 -3.85 5.29 -0.22
C TRP A 316 -4.78 5.55 0.96
N VAL A 317 -5.10 4.51 1.70
CA VAL A 317 -5.87 4.60 2.94
C VAL A 317 -4.96 4.21 4.10
N GLY A 318 -4.53 5.18 4.89
CA GLY A 318 -3.59 4.96 6.00
C GLY A 318 -4.24 4.56 7.32
N SER A 319 -5.53 4.79 7.47
CA SER A 319 -6.33 4.45 8.66
C SER A 319 -7.78 4.23 8.27
N VAL A 320 -8.51 3.45 9.08
CA VAL A 320 -9.93 3.16 8.82
C VAL A 320 -10.83 4.39 8.92
N ASP A 321 -10.53 5.31 9.82
CA ASP A 321 -11.30 6.54 10.05
C ASP A 321 -10.41 7.57 10.73
N ILE A 322 -10.16 8.69 10.05
CA ILE A 322 -9.30 9.77 10.55
C ILE A 322 -9.85 10.48 11.79
N ASN A 323 -11.14 10.35 12.05
CA ASN A 323 -11.83 11.03 13.16
C ASN A 323 -12.01 10.13 14.39
N ASP A 324 -11.53 8.89 14.36
CA ASP A 324 -11.66 7.94 15.46
C ASP A 324 -10.34 7.73 16.20
N ASP A 325 -10.03 8.61 17.14
CA ASP A 325 -8.80 8.56 17.94
C ASP A 325 -8.65 7.27 18.76
N SER A 326 -9.77 6.58 19.09
CA SER A 326 -9.72 5.30 19.77
C SER A 326 -9.03 4.20 18.98
N ARG A 327 -8.89 4.40 17.65
CA ARG A 327 -8.22 3.52 16.69
C ARG A 327 -6.88 4.07 16.20
N PHE A 328 -6.30 5.05 16.91
CA PHE A 328 -5.03 5.69 16.53
C PHE A 328 -5.07 6.28 15.12
N SER A 329 -6.12 7.00 14.82
CA SER A 329 -6.49 7.50 13.48
C SER A 329 -5.40 8.30 12.76
N HIS A 330 -4.51 8.94 13.51
CA HIS A 330 -3.41 9.76 13.01
C HIS A 330 -2.16 8.97 12.56
N VAL A 331 -2.12 7.65 12.78
CA VAL A 331 -1.01 6.79 12.36
C VAL A 331 -1.25 6.29 10.94
N ASP A 332 -0.35 6.63 10.03
CA ASP A 332 -0.37 6.14 8.65
C ASP A 332 0.19 4.70 8.59
N MET A 333 -0.72 3.73 8.59
CA MET A 333 -0.36 2.30 8.59
C MET A 333 0.20 1.81 7.25
N VAL A 334 0.10 2.59 6.17
CA VAL A 334 0.81 2.28 4.92
C VAL A 334 2.32 2.52 5.06
N ASN A 335 2.69 3.53 5.86
CA ASN A 335 4.09 3.89 6.14
C ASN A 335 4.63 3.34 7.48
N ALA A 336 3.77 2.88 8.37
CA ALA A 336 4.20 2.36 9.66
C ALA A 336 5.02 1.08 9.50
N ILE A 337 6.09 0.98 10.31
CA ILE A 337 6.95 -0.22 10.35
C ILE A 337 6.22 -1.29 11.15
N ARG A 338 5.94 -2.44 10.51
CA ARG A 338 5.27 -3.59 11.11
C ARG A 338 5.94 -4.89 10.68
N SER A 339 5.75 -5.95 11.48
CA SER A 339 6.25 -7.27 11.12
C SER A 339 5.51 -7.81 9.88
N PRO A 340 6.22 -8.10 8.77
CA PRO A 340 5.60 -8.54 7.53
C PRO A 340 5.11 -9.99 7.58
N GLY A 341 5.58 -10.78 8.54
CA GLY A 341 5.29 -12.21 8.59
C GLY A 341 5.63 -12.92 7.28
N SER A 342 4.73 -13.78 6.85
CA SER A 342 4.92 -14.66 5.68
C SER A 342 4.83 -13.97 4.31
N VAL A 343 4.56 -12.65 4.20
CA VAL A 343 4.55 -11.97 2.90
C VAL A 343 5.94 -11.88 2.26
N LEU A 344 7.00 -12.19 3.01
CA LEU A 344 8.37 -12.26 2.47
C LEU A 344 8.69 -13.59 1.77
N LYS A 345 7.91 -14.66 1.99
CA LYS A 345 8.19 -16.00 1.45
C LYS A 345 8.28 -16.08 -0.09
N PRO A 346 7.44 -15.39 -0.87
CA PRO A 346 7.58 -15.40 -2.32
C PRO A 346 8.96 -14.96 -2.81
N PHE A 347 9.58 -14.02 -2.13
CA PHE A 347 10.90 -13.50 -2.51
C PHE A 347 12.01 -14.54 -2.28
N ILE A 348 12.01 -15.21 -1.13
CA ILE A 348 13.06 -16.22 -0.87
C ILE A 348 12.95 -17.41 -1.82
N TYR A 349 11.73 -17.86 -2.12
CA TYR A 349 11.53 -18.92 -3.09
C TYR A 349 11.94 -18.49 -4.51
N GLY A 350 11.60 -17.25 -4.92
CA GLY A 350 12.01 -16.71 -6.21
C GLY A 350 13.54 -16.59 -6.34
N MET A 351 14.20 -16.09 -5.31
CA MET A 351 15.67 -15.99 -5.30
C MET A 351 16.37 -17.35 -5.29
N ALA A 352 15.79 -18.33 -4.59
CA ALA A 352 16.32 -19.70 -4.57
C ALA A 352 16.10 -20.43 -5.90
N LEU A 353 15.04 -20.11 -6.65
CA LEU A 353 14.85 -20.54 -8.04
C LEU A 353 15.94 -19.98 -8.96
N ASP A 354 16.23 -18.67 -8.85
CA ASP A 354 17.25 -17.98 -9.65
C ASP A 354 18.66 -18.55 -9.40
N ASP A 355 18.96 -18.93 -8.17
CA ASP A 355 20.23 -19.56 -7.82
C ASP A 355 20.32 -21.06 -8.19
N GLY A 356 19.23 -21.63 -8.74
CA GLY A 356 19.18 -23.06 -9.04
C GLY A 356 19.26 -23.96 -7.81
N LEU A 357 18.90 -23.47 -6.63
CA LEU A 357 18.84 -24.26 -5.40
C LEU A 357 17.63 -25.18 -5.34
N ILE A 358 16.54 -24.76 -5.95
CA ILE A 358 15.24 -25.45 -5.93
C ILE A 358 14.50 -25.27 -7.26
N HIS A 359 13.49 -26.09 -7.48
CA HIS A 359 12.44 -25.91 -8.49
C HIS A 359 11.05 -26.05 -7.83
N PRO A 360 9.93 -25.70 -8.48
CA PRO A 360 8.60 -25.69 -7.86
C PRO A 360 8.16 -27.02 -7.21
N ALA A 361 8.63 -28.14 -7.73
CA ALA A 361 8.37 -29.47 -7.17
C ALA A 361 9.50 -29.99 -6.26
N SER A 362 10.53 -29.18 -5.91
CA SER A 362 11.57 -29.61 -4.98
C SER A 362 10.97 -30.09 -3.68
N LEU A 363 11.46 -31.24 -3.21
CA LEU A 363 11.09 -31.81 -1.93
C LEU A 363 11.64 -30.94 -0.79
N LEU A 364 10.75 -30.40 0.03
CA LEU A 364 11.07 -29.69 1.26
C LEU A 364 10.49 -30.45 2.46
N GLN A 365 11.03 -30.16 3.64
CA GLN A 365 10.72 -30.90 4.85
C GLN A 365 9.92 -30.04 5.82
N ASP A 366 8.62 -30.35 5.95
CA ASP A 366 7.76 -29.73 6.97
C ASP A 366 7.68 -30.63 8.20
N VAL A 367 8.76 -30.70 8.96
CA VAL A 367 8.93 -31.56 10.11
C VAL A 367 9.49 -30.78 11.31
N PRO A 368 9.28 -31.26 12.56
CA PRO A 368 9.90 -30.67 13.73
C PRO A 368 11.40 -30.55 13.58
N ARG A 369 11.94 -29.36 13.79
CA ARG A 369 13.41 -29.17 13.77
C ARG A 369 13.86 -28.12 14.79
N LYS A 370 15.11 -28.19 15.14
CA LYS A 370 15.80 -27.24 15.99
C LYS A 370 17.09 -26.80 15.30
N THR A 371 17.33 -25.50 15.25
CA THR A 371 18.58 -24.92 14.74
C THR A 371 19.15 -24.02 15.83
N GLY A 372 20.15 -24.52 16.58
CA GLY A 372 20.61 -23.89 17.82
C GLY A 372 19.46 -23.79 18.85
N ASP A 373 19.16 -22.61 19.34
CA ASP A 373 18.03 -22.36 20.25
C ASP A 373 16.72 -21.99 19.53
N TYR A 374 16.76 -21.87 18.18
CA TYR A 374 15.60 -21.50 17.38
C TYR A 374 14.75 -22.72 17.02
N ARG A 375 13.47 -22.70 17.42
CA ARG A 375 12.49 -23.77 17.21
C ARG A 375 11.29 -23.24 16.46
N PRO A 376 11.39 -23.14 15.13
CA PRO A 376 10.24 -22.70 14.33
C PRO A 376 9.12 -23.75 14.37
N GLY A 377 7.86 -23.30 14.37
CA GLY A 377 6.67 -24.11 14.22
C GLY A 377 5.77 -23.52 13.16
N ASN A 378 4.83 -24.31 12.62
CA ASN A 378 3.79 -23.83 11.75
C ASN A 378 2.71 -23.07 12.54
N PHE A 379 1.90 -22.29 11.84
CA PHE A 379 0.83 -21.50 12.44
C PHE A 379 -0.30 -22.40 13.05
N ASP A 380 -0.59 -23.50 12.39
CA ASP A 380 -1.59 -24.51 12.80
C ASP A 380 -1.05 -25.53 13.82
N SER A 381 0.20 -25.37 14.27
CA SER A 381 0.92 -26.28 15.16
C SER A 381 1.10 -27.71 14.61
N GLY A 382 0.70 -27.98 13.37
CA GLY A 382 0.85 -29.25 12.67
C GLY A 382 2.11 -29.31 11.83
N PHE A 383 2.44 -30.52 11.35
CA PHE A 383 3.52 -30.81 10.41
C PHE A 383 2.99 -31.69 9.29
N HIS A 384 3.44 -31.43 8.05
CA HIS A 384 2.91 -32.09 6.86
C HIS A 384 3.86 -33.08 6.21
N GLY A 385 5.09 -33.21 6.76
CA GLY A 385 6.11 -34.11 6.23
C GLY A 385 6.69 -33.65 4.90
N PRO A 386 6.70 -34.54 3.86
CA PRO A 386 7.22 -34.21 2.55
C PRO A 386 6.26 -33.32 1.78
N VAL A 387 6.70 -32.10 1.44
CA VAL A 387 5.92 -31.13 0.67
C VAL A 387 6.74 -30.59 -0.50
N SER A 388 6.07 -30.19 -1.58
CA SER A 388 6.74 -29.45 -2.65
C SER A 388 6.93 -27.98 -2.27
N MET A 389 7.89 -27.32 -2.92
CA MET A 389 8.07 -25.87 -2.76
C MET A 389 6.78 -25.10 -3.08
N SER A 390 6.10 -25.47 -4.15
CA SER A 390 4.82 -24.84 -4.52
C SER A 390 3.76 -25.01 -3.43
N GLU A 391 3.60 -26.22 -2.91
CA GLU A 391 2.66 -26.49 -1.80
C GLU A 391 3.06 -25.71 -0.53
N ALA A 392 4.33 -25.69 -0.18
CA ALA A 392 4.86 -24.94 0.96
C ALA A 392 4.55 -23.43 0.84
N LEU A 393 4.68 -22.86 -0.36
CA LEU A 393 4.37 -21.45 -0.60
C LEU A 393 2.86 -21.16 -0.51
N VAL A 394 2.01 -21.97 -1.17
CA VAL A 394 0.55 -21.81 -1.16
C VAL A 394 0.01 -21.95 0.26
N ARG A 395 0.42 -22.99 0.99
CA ARG A 395 0.00 -23.22 2.38
C ARG A 395 0.71 -22.32 3.37
N SER A 396 1.72 -21.55 2.91
CA SER A 396 2.48 -20.63 3.77
C SER A 396 3.24 -21.32 4.91
N LEU A 397 3.70 -22.56 4.69
CA LEU A 397 4.42 -23.34 5.72
C LEU A 397 5.70 -22.63 6.16
N ASN A 398 6.05 -22.77 7.42
CA ASN A 398 7.16 -22.04 8.02
C ASN A 398 8.50 -22.78 7.85
N LEU A 399 8.53 -24.06 8.18
CA LEU A 399 9.76 -24.84 8.19
C LEU A 399 10.41 -24.98 6.80
N PRO A 400 9.64 -25.25 5.72
CA PRO A 400 10.21 -25.24 4.38
C PRO A 400 10.82 -23.90 3.98
N ALA A 401 10.21 -22.77 4.37
CA ALA A 401 10.76 -21.45 4.08
C ALA A 401 12.04 -21.16 4.88
N VAL A 402 12.11 -21.62 6.13
CA VAL A 402 13.33 -21.55 6.95
C VAL A 402 14.43 -22.40 6.34
N GLN A 403 14.13 -23.62 5.86
CA GLN A 403 15.09 -24.49 5.19
C GLN A 403 15.71 -23.82 3.96
N VAL A 404 14.90 -23.19 3.11
CA VAL A 404 15.38 -22.47 1.93
C VAL A 404 16.17 -21.23 2.29
N LEU A 405 15.72 -20.46 3.30
CA LEU A 405 16.48 -19.28 3.77
C LEU A 405 17.84 -19.65 4.37
N GLU A 406 17.93 -20.78 5.06
CA GLU A 406 19.19 -21.27 5.60
C GLU A 406 20.19 -21.59 4.48
N ALA A 407 19.76 -22.27 3.43
CA ALA A 407 20.59 -22.58 2.27
C ALA A 407 20.97 -21.34 1.46
N TYR A 408 20.05 -20.38 1.28
CA TYR A 408 20.29 -19.14 0.52
C TYR A 408 21.16 -18.14 1.29
N GLY A 409 21.01 -18.08 2.59
CA GLY A 409 21.68 -17.17 3.51
C GLY A 409 20.88 -15.92 3.89
N PRO A 410 20.57 -15.72 5.19
CA PRO A 410 19.75 -14.60 5.66
C PRO A 410 20.31 -13.21 5.35
N LYS A 411 21.64 -13.04 5.43
CA LYS A 411 22.31 -11.76 5.10
C LYS A 411 22.15 -11.40 3.63
N ARG A 412 22.33 -12.38 2.74
CA ARG A 412 22.18 -12.21 1.30
C ARG A 412 20.73 -11.88 0.96
N PHE A 413 19.77 -12.57 1.54
CA PHE A 413 18.34 -12.30 1.37
C PHE A 413 17.97 -10.87 1.75
N ALA A 414 18.37 -10.41 2.95
CA ALA A 414 18.11 -9.05 3.39
C ALA A 414 18.76 -8.00 2.48
N GLY A 415 20.01 -8.27 2.02
CA GLY A 415 20.72 -7.40 1.08
C GLY A 415 20.02 -7.27 -0.27
N MET A 416 19.55 -8.37 -0.86
CA MET A 416 18.82 -8.37 -2.13
C MET A 416 17.50 -7.58 -2.04
N LEU A 417 16.73 -7.77 -0.97
CA LEU A 417 15.50 -7.00 -0.73
C LEU A 417 15.79 -5.50 -0.56
N SER A 418 16.82 -5.16 0.20
CA SER A 418 17.23 -3.75 0.40
C SER A 418 17.63 -3.09 -0.92
N ASN A 419 18.39 -3.78 -1.76
CA ASN A 419 18.79 -3.30 -3.09
C ASN A 419 17.58 -3.07 -4.00
N ALA A 420 16.54 -3.89 -3.87
CA ALA A 420 15.30 -3.77 -4.61
C ALA A 420 14.35 -2.69 -4.04
N GLY A 421 14.70 -2.04 -2.92
CA GLY A 421 13.90 -0.99 -2.30
C GLY A 421 12.96 -1.46 -1.19
N LEU A 422 13.13 -2.68 -0.69
CA LEU A 422 12.46 -3.21 0.51
C LEU A 422 13.48 -3.41 1.64
N PRO A 423 13.91 -2.36 2.33
CA PRO A 423 14.81 -2.49 3.45
C PRO A 423 14.09 -3.13 4.64
N LEU A 424 14.63 -4.24 5.15
CA LEU A 424 14.14 -4.86 6.37
C LEU A 424 14.74 -4.16 7.59
N ILE A 425 13.89 -3.69 8.47
CA ILE A 425 14.28 -2.93 9.66
C ILE A 425 14.41 -3.89 10.84
N LEU A 426 15.65 -4.07 11.29
CA LEU A 426 15.99 -4.92 12.41
C LEU A 426 16.05 -4.13 13.73
N PRO A 427 15.84 -4.76 14.88
CA PRO A 427 16.16 -4.17 16.18
C PRO A 427 17.64 -3.72 16.23
N ALA A 428 17.93 -2.71 17.05
CA ALA A 428 19.28 -2.18 17.18
C ALA A 428 20.27 -3.29 17.57
N GLY A 429 21.38 -3.41 16.82
CA GLY A 429 22.41 -4.42 17.04
C GLY A 429 22.10 -5.83 16.53
N ALA A 430 20.88 -6.09 16.05
CA ALA A 430 20.51 -7.40 15.51
C ALA A 430 21.09 -7.61 14.09
N GLN A 431 21.47 -8.85 13.79
CA GLN A 431 21.91 -9.28 12.48
C GLN A 431 20.84 -10.11 11.78
N PRO A 432 20.78 -10.08 10.43
CA PRO A 432 19.89 -10.95 9.67
C PRO A 432 20.08 -12.42 10.06
N ASN A 433 18.98 -13.09 10.41
CA ASN A 433 18.95 -14.50 10.82
C ASN A 433 17.71 -15.20 10.28
N LEU A 434 17.52 -16.47 10.60
CA LEU A 434 16.41 -17.29 10.07
C LEU A 434 15.02 -16.79 10.45
N SER A 435 14.87 -16.00 11.52
CA SER A 435 13.56 -15.44 11.89
C SER A 435 13.02 -14.41 10.89
N LEU A 436 13.87 -13.87 10.00
CA LEU A 436 13.46 -12.88 8.97
C LEU A 436 12.24 -13.36 8.17
N ILE A 437 12.26 -14.63 7.74
CA ILE A 437 11.21 -15.17 6.87
C ILE A 437 9.88 -15.40 7.60
N LEU A 438 9.89 -15.32 8.92
CA LEU A 438 8.72 -15.43 9.79
C LEU A 438 8.30 -14.08 10.40
N GLY A 439 8.93 -12.99 9.96
CA GLY A 439 8.61 -11.64 10.43
C GLY A 439 9.51 -11.11 11.55
N GLY A 440 10.74 -11.64 11.71
CA GLY A 440 11.75 -11.16 12.66
C GLY A 440 12.35 -9.79 12.32
N ALA A 441 11.79 -9.07 11.37
CA ALA A 441 12.15 -7.69 10.98
C ALA A 441 10.90 -6.86 10.74
N GLY A 442 11.04 -5.55 10.67
CA GLY A 442 9.98 -4.62 10.30
C GLY A 442 10.04 -4.23 8.83
N ALA A 443 8.88 -3.96 8.22
CA ALA A 443 8.75 -3.43 6.87
C ALA A 443 7.51 -2.51 6.77
N ARG A 444 7.44 -1.69 5.73
CA ARG A 444 6.27 -0.84 5.43
C ARG A 444 5.41 -1.49 4.36
N LEU A 445 4.10 -1.31 4.47
CA LEU A 445 3.17 -1.79 3.43
C LEU A 445 3.49 -1.18 2.05
N ALA A 446 3.88 0.09 2.02
CA ALA A 446 4.31 0.78 0.81
C ALA A 446 5.51 0.08 0.13
N ASP A 447 6.55 -0.25 0.91
CA ASP A 447 7.76 -0.88 0.40
C ASP A 447 7.50 -2.33 -0.05
N ILE A 448 6.66 -3.07 0.70
CA ILE A 448 6.23 -4.42 0.32
C ILE A 448 5.44 -4.38 -1.00
N ALA A 449 4.47 -3.48 -1.14
CA ALA A 449 3.69 -3.34 -2.37
C ALA A 449 4.59 -2.97 -3.58
N ALA A 450 5.57 -2.09 -3.36
CA ALA A 450 6.57 -1.75 -4.37
C ALA A 450 7.39 -2.97 -4.80
N ALA A 451 7.88 -3.78 -3.85
CA ALA A 451 8.67 -4.97 -4.15
C ALA A 451 7.85 -6.05 -4.86
N TYR A 452 6.58 -6.24 -4.48
CA TYR A 452 5.69 -7.20 -5.14
C TYR A 452 5.45 -6.89 -6.62
N SER A 453 5.63 -5.64 -7.06
CA SER A 453 5.56 -5.29 -8.47
C SER A 453 6.52 -6.12 -9.33
N ALA A 454 7.63 -6.62 -8.76
CA ALA A 454 8.59 -7.47 -9.47
C ALA A 454 7.95 -8.72 -10.06
N PHE A 455 6.95 -9.32 -9.40
CA PHE A 455 6.24 -10.49 -9.90
C PHE A 455 5.34 -10.21 -11.12
N ALA A 456 5.07 -8.94 -11.41
CA ALA A 456 4.30 -8.50 -12.59
C ALA A 456 5.16 -7.73 -13.61
N ARG A 457 6.41 -7.41 -13.29
CA ARG A 457 7.31 -6.57 -14.08
C ARG A 457 8.60 -7.31 -14.45
N HIS A 458 8.46 -8.57 -14.83
CA HIS A 458 9.59 -9.41 -15.29
C HIS A 458 10.77 -9.45 -14.31
N GLY A 459 10.47 -9.49 -13.01
CA GLY A 459 11.47 -9.56 -11.94
C GLY A 459 12.04 -8.21 -11.47
N LYS A 460 11.57 -7.09 -11.99
CA LYS A 460 12.05 -5.75 -11.63
C LYS A 460 11.09 -5.08 -10.63
N ALA A 461 11.55 -4.79 -9.44
CA ALA A 461 10.83 -3.98 -8.46
C ALA A 461 10.86 -2.50 -8.87
N GLY A 462 9.72 -1.83 -8.84
CA GLY A 462 9.60 -0.42 -9.16
C GLY A 462 9.52 0.44 -7.90
N ARG A 463 10.09 1.65 -7.96
CA ARG A 463 9.87 2.65 -6.91
C ARG A 463 8.49 3.27 -7.07
N LEU A 464 7.76 3.45 -5.96
CA LEU A 464 6.46 4.13 -5.98
C LEU A 464 6.58 5.56 -6.46
N ARG A 465 5.73 5.94 -7.40
CA ARG A 465 5.57 7.30 -7.89
C ARG A 465 4.36 7.93 -7.22
N LEU A 466 4.59 9.02 -6.52
CA LEU A 466 3.58 9.75 -5.75
C LEU A 466 3.13 11.02 -6.47
N GLN A 467 4.00 11.56 -7.35
CA GLN A 467 3.73 12.71 -8.21
C GLN A 467 3.91 12.33 -9.68
N PRO A 468 3.16 12.95 -10.61
CA PRO A 468 3.27 12.64 -12.05
C PRO A 468 4.69 12.81 -12.60
N GLY A 469 5.45 13.78 -12.06
CA GLY A 469 6.84 14.06 -12.45
C GLY A 469 7.89 13.11 -11.87
N ASP A 470 7.52 12.21 -10.94
CA ASP A 470 8.48 11.26 -10.38
C ASP A 470 9.00 10.32 -11.48
N PRO A 471 10.31 10.02 -11.54
CA PRO A 471 10.85 9.11 -12.51
C PRO A 471 10.43 7.66 -12.26
N LEU A 472 10.21 6.90 -13.32
CA LEU A 472 10.05 5.45 -13.22
C LEU A 472 11.43 4.83 -12.97
N THR A 473 11.67 4.39 -11.75
CA THR A 473 12.93 3.74 -11.35
C THR A 473 12.67 2.27 -11.10
N GLU A 474 13.45 1.40 -11.73
CA GLU A 474 13.36 -0.04 -11.62
C GLU A 474 14.67 -0.61 -11.07
N ARG A 475 14.55 -1.66 -10.26
CA ARG A 475 15.67 -2.40 -9.69
C ARG A 475 15.46 -3.89 -9.89
N PRO A 476 16.44 -4.61 -10.45
CA PRO A 476 16.32 -6.06 -10.60
C PRO A 476 16.25 -6.71 -9.22
N LEU A 477 15.35 -7.65 -9.08
CA LEU A 477 15.15 -8.44 -7.86
C LEU A 477 15.17 -9.95 -8.17
N LEU A 478 14.52 -10.35 -9.26
CA LEU A 478 14.39 -11.73 -9.72
C LEU A 478 14.61 -11.80 -11.24
N SER A 479 14.86 -12.98 -11.77
CA SER A 479 14.73 -13.22 -13.19
C SER A 479 13.26 -13.15 -13.63
N SER A 480 13.01 -12.92 -14.91
CA SER A 480 11.65 -12.94 -15.47
C SER A 480 10.99 -14.29 -15.30
N GLY A 481 11.77 -15.38 -15.40
CA GLY A 481 11.28 -16.75 -15.23
C GLY A 481 10.85 -17.05 -13.82
N SER A 482 11.68 -16.73 -12.83
CA SER A 482 11.33 -16.90 -11.40
C SER A 482 10.12 -16.06 -10.99
N ALA A 483 10.07 -14.82 -11.40
CA ALA A 483 8.93 -13.94 -11.13
C ALA A 483 7.63 -14.50 -11.70
N TRP A 484 7.67 -15.01 -12.93
CA TRP A 484 6.53 -15.65 -13.58
C TRP A 484 6.09 -16.93 -12.86
N ILE A 485 7.03 -17.81 -12.50
CA ILE A 485 6.75 -19.06 -11.77
C ILE A 485 6.09 -18.75 -10.41
N ILE A 486 6.67 -17.84 -9.62
CA ILE A 486 6.13 -17.47 -8.31
C ILE A 486 4.73 -16.89 -8.45
N ARG A 487 4.50 -15.99 -9.40
CA ARG A 487 3.17 -15.43 -9.66
C ARG A 487 2.13 -16.51 -9.97
N ARG A 488 2.50 -17.54 -10.77
CA ARG A 488 1.63 -18.69 -11.08
C ARG A 488 1.29 -19.49 -9.84
N ILE A 489 2.28 -19.78 -9.00
CA ILE A 489 2.05 -20.51 -7.74
C ILE A 489 1.09 -19.71 -6.84
N LEU A 490 1.29 -18.40 -6.70
CA LEU A 490 0.41 -17.53 -5.90
C LEU A 490 -1.01 -17.39 -6.46
N ALA A 491 -1.20 -17.68 -7.74
CA ALA A 491 -2.49 -17.74 -8.41
C ALA A 491 -3.15 -19.14 -8.37
N ASN A 492 -2.62 -20.08 -7.57
CA ASN A 492 -3.01 -21.50 -7.53
C ASN A 492 -2.82 -22.26 -8.84
N GLU A 493 -1.81 -21.87 -9.63
CA GLU A 493 -1.48 -22.47 -10.93
C GLU A 493 -0.06 -23.06 -10.92
N ALA A 494 0.27 -23.78 -9.86
CA ALA A 494 1.61 -24.30 -9.60
C ALA A 494 2.04 -25.40 -10.59
N GLN A 495 1.10 -26.16 -11.16
CA GLN A 495 1.39 -27.27 -12.07
C GLN A 495 1.34 -26.83 -13.53
N PRO A 496 2.23 -27.35 -14.40
CA PRO A 496 2.18 -27.10 -15.82
C PRO A 496 0.93 -27.76 -16.42
N LEU A 497 -0.05 -26.94 -16.78
CA LEU A 497 -1.17 -27.35 -17.63
C LEU A 497 -0.86 -27.00 -19.08
N PRO A 498 -1.49 -27.70 -20.07
CA PRO A 498 -1.44 -27.29 -21.47
C PRO A 498 -1.84 -25.80 -21.60
N ASP A 499 -1.17 -25.05 -22.48
CA ASP A 499 -1.39 -23.61 -22.60
C ASP A 499 -2.84 -23.24 -22.98
N ASN A 500 -3.51 -24.12 -23.72
CA ASN A 500 -4.93 -24.02 -24.06
C ASN A 500 -5.90 -24.35 -22.90
N ALA A 501 -5.44 -25.02 -21.88
CA ALA A 501 -6.23 -25.34 -20.68
C ALA A 501 -6.18 -24.24 -19.60
N LEU A 502 -5.30 -23.24 -19.77
CA LEU A 502 -5.20 -22.14 -18.82
C LEU A 502 -6.27 -21.07 -19.10
N PRO A 503 -6.92 -20.52 -18.07
CA PRO A 503 -7.80 -19.37 -18.25
C PRO A 503 -7.07 -18.23 -18.98
N GLN A 504 -7.71 -17.60 -19.95
CA GLN A 504 -7.09 -16.50 -20.72
C GLN A 504 -6.87 -15.23 -19.87
N ILE A 505 -7.69 -15.04 -18.83
CA ILE A 505 -7.60 -13.91 -17.91
C ILE A 505 -6.71 -14.31 -16.72
N ALA A 506 -5.77 -13.43 -16.36
CA ALA A 506 -4.91 -13.65 -15.21
C ALA A 506 -5.72 -13.62 -13.89
N PRO A 507 -5.72 -14.72 -13.11
CA PRO A 507 -6.35 -14.70 -11.79
C PRO A 507 -5.58 -13.81 -10.81
N LEU A 508 -6.24 -13.44 -9.70
CA LEU A 508 -5.57 -12.73 -8.61
C LEU A 508 -4.52 -13.66 -7.97
N ALA A 509 -3.26 -13.29 -8.10
CA ALA A 509 -2.18 -13.91 -7.35
C ALA A 509 -2.05 -13.20 -6.01
N TRP A 510 -2.01 -13.93 -4.89
CA TRP A 510 -1.98 -13.30 -3.59
C TRP A 510 -1.20 -14.09 -2.54
N LYS A 511 -0.72 -13.36 -1.52
CA LYS A 511 -0.03 -13.92 -0.36
C LYS A 511 -0.48 -13.26 0.92
N THR A 512 -0.74 -14.08 1.93
CA THR A 512 -1.01 -13.62 3.29
C THR A 512 0.26 -13.52 4.13
N GLY A 513 0.21 -12.66 5.14
CA GLY A 513 1.15 -12.62 6.23
C GLY A 513 0.42 -12.48 7.56
N THR A 514 1.00 -13.10 8.59
CA THR A 514 0.56 -12.94 9.97
C THR A 514 1.81 -12.81 10.81
N SER A 515 1.89 -11.75 11.61
CA SER A 515 3.02 -11.58 12.52
C SER A 515 2.86 -12.47 13.76
N TYR A 516 3.99 -12.78 14.41
CA TYR A 516 3.98 -13.51 15.66
C TYR A 516 3.09 -12.82 16.73
N GLY A 517 2.26 -13.59 17.39
CA GLY A 517 1.31 -13.09 18.41
C GLY A 517 0.10 -12.37 17.85
N TYR A 518 -0.28 -12.57 16.58
CA TYR A 518 -1.51 -12.01 15.98
C TYR A 518 -1.61 -10.47 16.04
N ARG A 519 -0.50 -9.77 15.81
CA ARG A 519 -0.44 -8.30 15.86
C ARG A 519 -0.80 -7.66 14.53
N ASP A 520 -0.31 -8.27 13.44
CA ASP A 520 -0.44 -7.78 12.08
C ASP A 520 -0.99 -8.86 11.17
N ALA A 521 -1.98 -8.54 10.39
CA ALA A 521 -2.54 -9.40 9.35
C ALA A 521 -2.44 -8.70 8.01
N TRP A 522 -1.84 -9.39 7.02
CA TRP A 522 -1.53 -8.87 5.71
C TRP A 522 -2.17 -9.69 4.60
N ALA A 523 -2.50 -9.01 3.51
CA ALA A 523 -2.77 -9.65 2.23
C ALA A 523 -2.23 -8.76 1.11
N ILE A 524 -1.33 -9.30 0.29
CA ILE A 524 -0.79 -8.62 -0.88
C ILE A 524 -1.28 -9.36 -2.11
N GLY A 525 -1.94 -8.66 -3.02
CA GLY A 525 -2.51 -9.23 -4.24
C GLY A 525 -1.95 -8.55 -5.49
N LEU A 526 -1.88 -9.34 -6.58
CA LEU A 526 -1.52 -8.88 -7.91
C LEU A 526 -2.57 -9.35 -8.90
N ASN A 527 -3.19 -8.43 -9.58
CA ASN A 527 -4.02 -8.74 -10.75
C ASN A 527 -3.29 -8.36 -12.05
N ALA A 528 -4.01 -8.23 -13.16
CA ALA A 528 -3.43 -7.90 -14.46
C ALA A 528 -2.74 -6.52 -14.50
N ARG A 529 -3.15 -5.57 -13.64
CA ARG A 529 -2.68 -4.17 -13.65
C ARG A 529 -2.20 -3.64 -12.31
N TYR A 530 -2.76 -4.14 -11.21
CA TYR A 530 -2.55 -3.53 -9.90
C TYR A 530 -1.86 -4.45 -8.92
N VAL A 531 -0.99 -3.87 -8.10
CA VAL A 531 -0.60 -4.42 -6.80
C VAL A 531 -1.52 -3.82 -5.76
N ILE A 532 -2.12 -4.67 -4.95
CA ILE A 532 -3.05 -4.30 -3.88
C ILE A 532 -2.44 -4.76 -2.56
N GLY A 533 -2.16 -3.83 -1.67
CA GLY A 533 -1.66 -4.13 -0.34
C GLY A 533 -2.71 -3.84 0.73
N ILE A 534 -2.97 -4.80 1.59
CA ILE A 534 -3.89 -4.70 2.73
C ILE A 534 -3.13 -5.02 4.01
N TRP A 535 -3.36 -4.21 5.03
CA TRP A 535 -2.97 -4.46 6.41
C TRP A 535 -4.17 -4.28 7.34
N THR A 536 -4.31 -5.14 8.34
CA THR A 536 -5.26 -4.97 9.45
C THR A 536 -4.59 -5.33 10.77
N GLY A 537 -4.87 -4.58 11.82
CA GLY A 537 -4.27 -4.78 13.13
C GLY A 537 -4.54 -3.62 14.08
N ARG A 538 -3.87 -3.63 15.21
CA ARG A 538 -3.86 -2.49 16.12
C ARG A 538 -2.63 -1.62 15.85
N PRO A 539 -2.82 -0.32 15.59
CA PRO A 539 -1.68 0.58 15.34
C PRO A 539 -0.69 0.70 16.50
N ASP A 540 -1.10 0.40 17.72
CA ASP A 540 -0.22 0.33 18.89
C ASP A 540 0.59 -0.97 19.00
N GLY A 541 0.37 -1.94 18.09
CA GLY A 541 1.08 -3.22 18.06
C GLY A 541 0.61 -4.23 19.12
N THR A 542 -0.49 -3.98 19.82
CA THR A 542 -1.06 -4.96 20.76
C THR A 542 -1.73 -6.13 20.02
N PRO A 543 -1.65 -7.36 20.55
CA PRO A 543 -2.25 -8.53 19.91
C PRO A 543 -3.77 -8.46 19.76
N VAL A 544 -4.28 -9.11 18.72
CA VAL A 544 -5.72 -9.32 18.51
C VAL A 544 -5.96 -10.82 18.32
N ALA A 545 -6.59 -11.46 19.31
CA ALA A 545 -6.84 -12.89 19.26
C ALA A 545 -7.66 -13.28 18.01
N GLY A 546 -7.22 -14.33 17.31
CA GLY A 546 -7.89 -14.83 16.11
C GLY A 546 -7.71 -13.97 14.85
N GLN A 547 -6.89 -12.92 14.89
CA GLN A 547 -6.60 -12.09 13.73
C GLN A 547 -5.44 -12.66 12.92
N PHE A 548 -5.70 -13.15 11.72
CA PHE A 548 -4.70 -13.63 10.79
C PHE A 548 -5.03 -13.24 9.34
N GLY A 549 -4.02 -13.22 8.48
CA GLY A 549 -4.10 -12.65 7.14
C GLY A 549 -5.27 -13.16 6.31
N PHE A 550 -5.50 -14.48 6.33
CA PHE A 550 -6.57 -15.10 5.55
C PHE A 550 -7.97 -14.64 5.98
N ALA A 551 -8.24 -14.62 7.29
CA ALA A 551 -9.57 -14.25 7.80
C ALA A 551 -9.82 -12.73 7.79
N SER A 552 -8.78 -11.94 8.08
CA SER A 552 -8.95 -10.49 8.33
C SER A 552 -8.62 -9.62 7.11
N ALA A 553 -7.64 -10.00 6.28
CA ALA A 553 -7.16 -9.15 5.18
C ALA A 553 -7.59 -9.63 3.80
N VAL A 554 -7.69 -10.95 3.53
CA VAL A 554 -8.06 -11.49 2.22
C VAL A 554 -9.47 -11.09 1.79
N PRO A 555 -10.51 -11.10 2.64
CA PRO A 555 -11.83 -10.67 2.22
C PRO A 555 -11.86 -9.20 1.78
N LEU A 556 -11.09 -8.33 2.43
CA LEU A 556 -10.95 -6.93 2.03
C LEU A 556 -10.15 -6.80 0.72
N LEU A 557 -9.07 -7.58 0.55
CA LEU A 557 -8.32 -7.66 -0.71
C LEU A 557 -9.22 -8.00 -1.89
N ASN A 558 -10.10 -9.00 -1.75
CA ASN A 558 -11.03 -9.40 -2.79
C ASN A 558 -12.04 -8.28 -3.13
N GLN A 559 -12.54 -7.55 -2.11
CA GLN A 559 -13.44 -6.43 -2.35
C GLN A 559 -12.74 -5.29 -3.09
N VAL A 560 -11.49 -4.94 -2.74
CA VAL A 560 -10.70 -3.95 -3.47
C VAL A 560 -10.43 -4.41 -4.91
N ASN A 561 -10.08 -5.69 -5.11
CA ASN A 561 -9.88 -6.24 -6.45
C ASN A 561 -11.16 -6.16 -7.31
N ASN A 562 -12.32 -6.53 -6.75
CA ASN A 562 -13.60 -6.43 -7.44
C ASN A 562 -13.96 -4.98 -7.78
N LEU A 563 -13.68 -4.03 -6.86
CA LEU A 563 -13.84 -2.61 -7.09
C LEU A 563 -12.99 -2.13 -8.28
N LEU A 564 -11.72 -2.54 -8.34
CA LEU A 564 -10.83 -2.19 -9.44
C LEU A 564 -11.30 -2.78 -10.78
N GLN A 565 -11.77 -4.03 -10.76
CA GLN A 565 -12.33 -4.67 -11.96
C GLN A 565 -13.60 -3.97 -12.46
N SER A 566 -14.49 -3.54 -11.57
CA SER A 566 -15.71 -2.83 -11.95
C SER A 566 -15.45 -1.43 -12.54
N ARG A 567 -14.30 -0.84 -12.23
CA ARG A 567 -13.86 0.48 -12.76
C ARG A 567 -13.11 0.35 -14.08
N SER A 568 -12.61 -0.83 -14.40
CA SER A 568 -11.85 -1.08 -15.63
C SER A 568 -12.78 -1.11 -16.83
N THR A 569 -12.32 -0.61 -17.97
CA THR A 569 -13.01 -0.85 -19.25
C THR A 569 -13.02 -2.34 -19.56
N VAL A 570 -13.94 -2.79 -20.43
CA VAL A 570 -14.06 -4.20 -20.81
C VAL A 570 -12.72 -4.76 -21.33
N ASP A 571 -11.95 -3.93 -22.04
CA ASP A 571 -10.65 -4.32 -22.58
C ASP A 571 -9.56 -4.38 -21.51
N GLU A 572 -9.55 -3.45 -20.53
CA GLU A 572 -8.62 -3.45 -19.41
C GLU A 572 -8.89 -4.58 -18.41
N ALA A 573 -10.15 -4.95 -18.20
CA ALA A 573 -10.54 -6.07 -17.35
C ALA A 573 -10.11 -7.43 -17.95
N ARG A 574 -9.89 -7.47 -19.27
CA ARG A 574 -9.49 -8.67 -20.03
C ARG A 574 -8.02 -8.67 -20.42
N LEU A 575 -7.16 -7.93 -19.71
CA LEU A 575 -5.72 -7.97 -19.99
C LEU A 575 -5.23 -9.41 -20.03
N PRO A 576 -4.55 -9.81 -21.12
CA PRO A 576 -4.07 -11.17 -21.28
C PRO A 576 -3.06 -11.51 -20.17
N ARG A 577 -2.92 -12.80 -19.92
CA ARG A 577 -1.85 -13.29 -19.05
C ARG A 577 -0.50 -12.89 -19.62
N ASP A 578 0.46 -12.64 -18.75
CA ASP A 578 1.85 -12.52 -19.18
C ASP A 578 2.28 -13.81 -19.89
N PRO A 579 2.88 -13.70 -21.07
CA PRO A 579 3.37 -14.86 -21.79
C PRO A 579 4.42 -15.59 -20.95
N ARG A 580 4.52 -16.91 -21.14
CA ARG A 580 5.56 -17.69 -20.49
C ARG A 580 6.93 -17.25 -21.03
N PRO A 581 7.88 -16.86 -20.16
CA PRO A 581 9.24 -16.56 -20.57
C PRO A 581 9.91 -17.78 -21.24
N GLU A 582 10.77 -17.55 -22.22
CA GLU A 582 11.54 -18.60 -22.90
C GLU A 582 12.42 -19.41 -21.94
N SER A 583 12.90 -18.77 -20.87
CA SER A 583 13.69 -19.42 -19.81
C SER A 583 12.88 -20.44 -18.97
N VAL A 584 11.54 -20.50 -19.12
CA VAL A 584 10.70 -21.42 -18.35
C VAL A 584 10.24 -22.59 -19.22
N GLY A 585 10.75 -23.77 -18.91
CA GLY A 585 10.37 -25.04 -19.54
C GLY A 585 9.42 -25.88 -18.67
N ARG A 586 8.96 -27.00 -19.23
CA ARG A 586 8.23 -28.06 -18.51
C ARG A 586 9.17 -29.22 -18.27
N GLY A 587 9.11 -29.84 -17.10
CA GLY A 587 9.87 -31.02 -16.79
C GLY A 587 9.09 -31.99 -15.91
N VAL A 588 9.65 -33.19 -15.78
CA VAL A 588 9.15 -34.24 -14.87
C VAL A 588 10.30 -34.69 -13.99
N ILE A 589 10.16 -34.49 -12.69
CA ILE A 589 11.17 -34.85 -11.71
C ILE A 589 10.71 -36.01 -10.83
N CYS A 590 11.62 -36.62 -10.14
CA CYS A 590 11.38 -37.74 -9.25
C CYS A 590 11.72 -37.40 -7.79
N TRP A 591 10.80 -37.67 -6.89
CA TRP A 591 11.12 -37.73 -5.46
C TRP A 591 11.67 -39.12 -5.08
N PRO A 592 12.55 -39.23 -4.06
CA PRO A 592 13.08 -38.13 -3.21
C PRO A 592 14.24 -37.35 -3.81
N GLY A 593 14.84 -37.77 -4.91
CA GLY A 593 16.10 -37.23 -5.45
C GLY A 593 16.00 -35.79 -5.99
N GLY A 594 14.85 -35.38 -6.49
CA GLY A 594 14.59 -34.03 -7.02
C GLY A 594 14.91 -33.88 -8.52
N GLN A 595 15.49 -34.86 -9.17
CA GLN A 595 15.93 -34.82 -10.57
C GLN A 595 15.09 -35.76 -11.45
N SER A 596 15.13 -35.58 -12.77
CA SER A 596 14.51 -36.52 -13.70
C SER A 596 15.21 -37.87 -13.68
N LEU A 597 14.45 -38.95 -13.74
CA LEU A 597 14.95 -40.33 -13.83
C LEU A 597 14.20 -41.06 -14.94
N PRO A 598 14.83 -42.09 -15.57
CA PRO A 598 14.16 -42.94 -16.52
C PRO A 598 12.87 -43.53 -15.97
N GLU A 599 11.94 -43.82 -16.88
CA GLU A 599 10.68 -44.48 -16.51
C GLU A 599 10.94 -45.85 -15.95
N GLY A 600 10.23 -46.23 -14.86
CA GLY A 600 10.48 -47.49 -14.17
C GLY A 600 11.68 -47.52 -13.21
N SER A 601 12.42 -46.43 -13.03
CA SER A 601 13.52 -46.35 -12.07
C SER A 601 13.08 -46.65 -10.63
N GLU A 602 13.71 -47.60 -9.98
CA GLU A 602 13.48 -47.96 -8.58
C GLU A 602 13.75 -46.76 -7.61
N ASN A 603 14.53 -45.79 -8.04
CA ASN A 603 14.87 -44.60 -7.28
C ASN A 603 13.83 -43.48 -7.42
N CYS A 604 12.83 -43.64 -8.30
CA CYS A 604 11.73 -42.71 -8.48
C CYS A 604 10.48 -43.14 -7.70
N ARG A 605 10.20 -42.54 -6.54
CA ARG A 605 9.01 -42.85 -5.72
C ARG A 605 7.78 -42.12 -6.14
N ARG A 606 7.93 -40.86 -6.53
CA ARG A 606 6.85 -40.01 -7.04
C ARG A 606 7.36 -39.23 -8.22
N ARG A 607 6.64 -39.32 -9.36
CA ARG A 607 6.89 -38.49 -10.55
C ARG A 607 6.02 -37.26 -10.46
N LEU A 608 6.62 -36.09 -10.60
CA LEU A 608 5.94 -34.79 -10.48
C LEU A 608 6.24 -33.93 -11.71
N SER A 609 5.18 -33.45 -12.35
CA SER A 609 5.30 -32.46 -13.41
C SER A 609 5.54 -31.10 -12.81
N THR A 610 6.48 -30.33 -13.36
CA THR A 610 6.91 -29.05 -12.78
C THR A 610 7.34 -28.05 -13.87
N TRP A 611 7.37 -26.77 -13.48
CA TRP A 611 8.09 -25.75 -14.25
C TRP A 611 9.58 -25.80 -13.88
N LEU A 612 10.44 -25.67 -14.88
CA LEU A 612 11.89 -25.61 -14.73
C LEU A 612 12.41 -24.28 -15.27
N LEU A 613 13.24 -23.62 -14.49
CA LEU A 613 13.94 -22.42 -14.92
C LEU A 613 15.24 -22.86 -15.63
N GLU A 614 15.38 -22.45 -16.91
CA GLU A 614 16.54 -22.81 -17.76
C GLU A 614 16.84 -24.33 -17.82
N GLY A 615 15.80 -25.15 -17.63
CA GLY A 615 15.95 -26.61 -17.57
C GLY A 615 16.68 -27.13 -16.34
N SER A 616 16.89 -26.30 -15.33
CA SER A 616 17.62 -26.68 -14.11
C SER A 616 16.83 -27.67 -13.25
N GLU A 617 17.43 -28.79 -12.93
CA GLU A 617 16.90 -29.84 -12.05
C GLU A 617 17.83 -30.05 -10.83
N PRO A 618 17.85 -29.11 -9.89
CA PRO A 618 18.66 -29.28 -8.69
C PRO A 618 18.21 -30.51 -7.89
N PRO A 619 19.15 -31.20 -7.24
CA PRO A 619 18.83 -32.28 -6.32
C PRO A 619 18.06 -31.73 -5.12
N THR A 620 17.35 -32.60 -4.42
CA THR A 620 16.66 -32.24 -3.18
C THR A 620 17.60 -31.57 -2.19
N LEU A 621 17.19 -30.43 -1.66
CA LEU A 621 17.94 -29.63 -0.71
C LEU A 621 18.07 -30.37 0.63
N LEU A 622 19.32 -30.74 0.97
CA LEU A 622 19.64 -31.39 2.24
C LEU A 622 20.15 -30.37 3.26
N LEU A 623 19.87 -30.67 4.51
CA LEU A 623 20.51 -29.98 5.64
C LEU A 623 21.91 -30.54 5.86
N PRO A 624 22.87 -29.77 6.42
CA PRO A 624 24.24 -30.23 6.62
C PRO A 624 24.36 -31.56 7.41
N GLU A 625 23.46 -31.76 8.38
CA GLU A 625 23.39 -32.99 9.17
C GLU A 625 22.84 -34.22 8.43
N GLN A 626 22.37 -34.05 7.19
CA GLN A 626 21.75 -35.08 6.34
C GLN A 626 22.67 -35.55 5.21
N GLU A 627 23.96 -35.35 5.33
CA GLU A 627 24.95 -35.83 4.37
C GLU A 627 25.31 -37.32 4.54
N GLY A 628 25.92 -37.91 3.54
CA GLY A 628 26.36 -39.29 3.53
C GLY A 628 25.22 -40.29 3.62
N ILE A 629 25.34 -41.32 4.46
CA ILE A 629 24.32 -42.38 4.63
C ILE A 629 22.98 -41.85 5.18
N ARG A 630 22.96 -40.67 5.76
CA ARG A 630 21.75 -39.95 6.20
C ARG A 630 21.11 -39.14 5.09
N GLY A 631 21.84 -38.98 3.97
CA GLY A 631 21.36 -38.26 2.75
C GLY A 631 20.32 -39.05 1.98
N ILE A 632 19.96 -38.49 0.84
CA ILE A 632 18.96 -39.07 -0.07
C ILE A 632 19.61 -40.11 -0.98
N ARG A 633 20.72 -39.76 -1.61
CA ARG A 633 21.42 -40.57 -2.59
C ARG A 633 22.79 -40.95 -2.06
N PHE A 634 23.04 -42.27 -1.98
CA PHE A 634 24.35 -42.81 -1.54
C PHE A 634 24.62 -44.17 -2.17
N PRO A 635 25.89 -44.48 -2.43
CA PRO A 635 26.30 -45.82 -2.90
C PRO A 635 26.21 -46.83 -1.76
N VAL A 636 25.77 -48.04 -2.06
CA VAL A 636 25.85 -49.21 -1.23
C VAL A 636 26.48 -50.35 -2.04
N TRP A 637 27.33 -51.09 -1.41
CA TRP A 637 27.90 -52.30 -1.98
C TRP A 637 27.06 -53.50 -1.59
N VAL A 638 26.66 -54.31 -2.56
CA VAL A 638 25.80 -55.48 -2.35
C VAL A 638 26.45 -56.73 -2.91
N ASP A 639 26.26 -57.86 -2.21
CA ASP A 639 26.68 -59.18 -2.66
C ASP A 639 25.65 -59.75 -3.67
N LYS A 640 25.92 -60.94 -4.21
CA LYS A 640 25.03 -61.67 -5.13
C LYS A 640 23.66 -62.00 -4.53
N THR A 641 23.52 -61.95 -3.20
CA THR A 641 22.24 -62.19 -2.50
C THR A 641 21.48 -60.88 -2.25
N GLY A 642 22.04 -59.73 -2.66
CA GLY A 642 21.47 -58.40 -2.46
C GLY A 642 21.67 -57.86 -1.05
N LYS A 643 22.51 -58.47 -0.23
CA LYS A 643 22.87 -57.96 1.12
C LYS A 643 24.02 -56.96 1.03
N ARG A 644 23.98 -55.94 1.93
CA ARG A 644 25.00 -54.90 1.98
C ARG A 644 26.31 -55.44 2.53
N VAL A 645 27.39 -55.17 1.81
CA VAL A 645 28.76 -55.61 2.14
C VAL A 645 29.73 -54.45 2.16
N ALA A 646 30.94 -54.66 2.65
CA ALA A 646 32.03 -53.70 2.51
C ALA A 646 32.48 -53.59 1.04
N ALA A 647 33.02 -52.44 0.62
CA ALA A 647 33.40 -52.17 -0.77
C ALA A 647 34.52 -53.08 -1.28
N ASP A 648 35.36 -53.60 -0.38
CA ASP A 648 36.50 -54.49 -0.64
C ASP A 648 36.11 -55.97 -0.63
N CYS A 649 34.83 -56.31 -0.44
CA CYS A 649 34.38 -57.68 -0.45
C CYS A 649 34.46 -58.32 -1.85
N PRO A 650 34.80 -59.62 -1.96
CA PRO A 650 34.72 -60.34 -3.23
C PRO A 650 33.31 -60.28 -3.83
N ASP A 651 33.24 -60.03 -5.12
CA ASP A 651 31.97 -59.93 -5.89
C ASP A 651 31.01 -58.77 -5.43
N ALA A 652 31.52 -57.80 -4.67
CA ALA A 652 30.75 -56.63 -4.31
C ALA A 652 30.36 -55.78 -5.55
N THR A 653 29.07 -55.48 -5.67
CA THR A 653 28.55 -54.63 -6.76
C THR A 653 28.03 -53.33 -6.18
N GLU A 654 28.44 -52.20 -6.73
CA GLU A 654 27.94 -50.93 -6.31
C GLU A 654 26.48 -50.71 -6.80
N LYS A 655 25.61 -50.32 -5.89
CA LYS A 655 24.24 -49.91 -6.19
C LYS A 655 23.99 -48.52 -5.57
N VAL A 656 23.57 -47.57 -6.38
CA VAL A 656 23.16 -46.25 -5.87
C VAL A 656 21.71 -46.30 -5.45
N LEU A 657 21.42 -45.93 -4.21
CA LEU A 657 20.08 -45.88 -3.64
C LEU A 657 19.62 -44.46 -3.42
N ASP A 658 18.37 -44.17 -3.83
CA ASP A 658 17.65 -42.99 -3.44
C ASP A 658 16.60 -43.37 -2.38
N VAL A 659 16.73 -42.82 -1.18
CA VAL A 659 15.83 -43.02 -0.04
C VAL A 659 15.34 -41.67 0.49
N TRP A 660 14.25 -41.69 1.21
CA TRP A 660 13.73 -40.48 1.80
C TRP A 660 14.65 -39.94 2.90
N PRO A 661 14.72 -38.58 3.10
CA PRO A 661 15.39 -38.02 4.28
C PRO A 661 14.84 -38.62 5.57
N LEU A 662 15.74 -38.94 6.51
CA LEU A 662 15.38 -39.59 7.75
C LEU A 662 14.27 -38.86 8.55
N PRO A 663 14.26 -37.52 8.66
CA PRO A 663 13.20 -36.82 9.39
C PRO A 663 11.81 -36.96 8.79
N LEU A 664 11.67 -37.40 7.54
CA LEU A 664 10.37 -37.62 6.88
C LEU A 664 9.76 -39.02 7.18
N GLU A 665 10.51 -39.91 7.80
CA GLU A 665 10.06 -41.27 8.09
C GLU A 665 8.68 -41.39 8.77
N PRO A 666 8.32 -40.53 9.74
CA PRO A 666 7.00 -40.58 10.39
C PRO A 666 5.80 -40.45 9.44
N TRP A 667 5.99 -39.70 8.33
CA TRP A 667 4.93 -39.42 7.35
C TRP A 667 4.89 -40.39 6.15
N LEU A 668 5.79 -41.39 6.16
CA LEU A 668 5.91 -42.33 5.06
C LEU A 668 5.19 -43.65 5.36
N PRO A 669 4.59 -44.29 4.36
CA PRO A 669 4.16 -45.68 4.46
C PRO A 669 5.32 -46.58 4.89
N ALA A 670 5.04 -47.61 5.63
CA ALA A 670 6.07 -48.54 6.13
C ALA A 670 6.95 -49.11 5.02
N THR A 671 6.36 -49.35 3.83
CA THR A 671 7.04 -49.87 2.64
C THR A 671 8.06 -48.93 2.00
N GLU A 672 7.95 -47.64 2.29
CA GLU A 672 8.86 -46.60 1.74
C GLU A 672 9.94 -46.17 2.72
N ARG A 673 9.87 -46.65 3.96
CA ARG A 673 10.82 -46.27 5.00
C ARG A 673 12.20 -46.89 4.74
N ARG A 674 13.22 -46.22 5.24
CA ARG A 674 14.64 -46.56 5.04
C ARG A 674 14.97 -48.00 5.50
N ALA A 675 14.39 -48.46 6.62
CA ALA A 675 14.60 -49.82 7.16
C ALA A 675 14.20 -50.94 6.17
N VAL A 676 13.21 -50.66 5.27
CA VAL A 676 12.79 -51.61 4.24
C VAL A 676 13.57 -51.42 2.92
N ARG A 677 14.04 -50.21 2.66
CA ARG A 677 14.69 -49.86 1.38
C ARG A 677 16.18 -50.08 1.35
N VAL A 678 16.86 -49.88 2.46
CA VAL A 678 18.30 -50.15 2.58
C VAL A 678 18.52 -51.66 2.80
N PRO A 679 19.26 -52.36 1.94
CA PRO A 679 19.50 -53.78 2.11
C PRO A 679 20.12 -54.12 3.48
N PRO A 680 19.69 -55.21 4.10
CA PRO A 680 20.29 -55.67 5.36
C PRO A 680 21.78 -55.94 5.20
N SER A 681 22.57 -55.71 6.24
CA SER A 681 24.01 -56.01 6.22
C SER A 681 24.28 -57.52 6.15
N SER A 682 25.29 -57.90 5.37
CA SER A 682 25.81 -59.28 5.32
C SER A 682 26.49 -59.61 6.65
N THR A 683 26.34 -60.83 7.09
CA THR A 683 27.05 -61.36 8.29
C THR A 683 28.48 -61.77 7.97
N THR A 684 28.78 -62.06 6.70
CA THR A 684 30.08 -62.60 6.30
C THR A 684 31.10 -61.49 6.01
N CYS A 685 30.64 -60.37 5.49
CA CYS A 685 31.50 -59.24 5.15
C CYS A 685 30.72 -57.93 5.41
N PRO A 686 30.44 -57.60 6.65
CA PRO A 686 29.64 -56.43 6.96
C PRO A 686 30.39 -55.13 6.58
N PRO A 687 29.66 -54.08 6.12
CA PRO A 687 30.28 -52.79 5.93
C PRO A 687 30.83 -52.25 7.26
N LEU A 688 31.94 -51.50 7.21
CA LEU A 688 32.50 -50.83 8.40
C LEU A 688 31.39 -49.99 9.05
N SER A 689 31.16 -50.22 10.36
CA SER A 689 30.20 -49.40 11.10
C SER A 689 30.73 -47.97 11.19
N GLN A 690 30.11 -47.05 10.48
CA GLN A 690 30.23 -45.64 10.85
C GLN A 690 29.50 -45.48 12.18
N ASP A 691 30.06 -44.72 13.14
CA ASP A 691 29.52 -44.49 14.48
C ASP A 691 28.01 -44.27 14.42
N ALA A 692 27.24 -45.34 14.66
CA ALA A 692 25.78 -45.24 14.69
C ALA A 692 25.42 -44.57 16.03
N PRO A 693 24.70 -43.46 16.01
CA PRO A 693 24.18 -42.89 17.26
C PRO A 693 23.35 -43.94 17.98
N ALA A 694 23.34 -43.90 19.32
CA ALA A 694 22.58 -44.83 20.13
C ALA A 694 21.16 -45.01 19.60
N PRO A 695 20.67 -46.23 19.36
CA PRO A 695 19.37 -46.44 18.76
C PRO A 695 18.26 -45.86 19.64
N LEU A 696 17.29 -45.21 19.03
CA LEU A 696 16.09 -44.74 19.72
C LEU A 696 15.20 -45.95 20.03
N ILE A 697 14.97 -46.24 21.30
CA ILE A 697 14.20 -47.38 21.76
C ILE A 697 12.91 -46.85 22.44
N LEU A 698 11.77 -47.34 21.98
CA LEU A 698 10.45 -47.08 22.57
C LEU A 698 10.07 -48.23 23.50
N THR A 699 9.73 -47.92 24.74
CA THR A 699 9.28 -48.86 25.76
C THR A 699 7.93 -48.42 26.35
N GLY A 700 7.22 -49.35 27.00
CA GLY A 700 5.87 -49.14 27.57
C GLY A 700 4.77 -49.84 26.78
N VAL A 701 5.00 -50.12 25.49
CA VAL A 701 4.12 -50.95 24.65
C VAL A 701 4.97 -51.79 23.71
N ARG A 702 4.58 -53.04 23.43
CA ARG A 702 5.29 -53.92 22.51
C ARG A 702 4.65 -53.99 21.14
N GLU A 703 5.43 -54.27 20.13
CA GLU A 703 4.94 -54.51 18.77
C GLU A 703 3.88 -55.63 18.76
N GLY A 704 2.73 -55.37 18.14
CA GLY A 704 1.61 -56.30 18.05
C GLY A 704 0.84 -56.53 19.36
N ALA A 705 1.07 -55.72 20.39
CA ALA A 705 0.35 -55.86 21.65
C ALA A 705 -1.16 -55.63 21.50
N VAL A 706 -1.96 -56.48 22.14
CA VAL A 706 -3.41 -56.28 22.26
C VAL A 706 -3.69 -55.81 23.68
N ILE A 707 -4.09 -54.58 23.85
CA ILE A 707 -4.40 -53.94 25.11
C ILE A 707 -5.91 -54.02 25.33
N LYS A 708 -6.32 -54.56 26.45
CA LYS A 708 -7.77 -54.65 26.77
C LYS A 708 -8.12 -53.60 27.80
N ARG A 709 -9.25 -52.97 27.58
CA ARG A 709 -9.83 -51.98 28.51
C ARG A 709 -10.41 -52.71 29.73
N LEU A 710 -10.12 -52.22 30.93
CA LEU A 710 -10.73 -52.76 32.11
C LEU A 710 -12.23 -52.44 32.20
N PRO A 711 -13.06 -53.34 32.70
CA PRO A 711 -14.49 -53.07 32.84
C PRO A 711 -14.74 -51.82 33.70
N GLY A 712 -15.48 -50.85 33.14
CA GLY A 712 -15.80 -49.58 33.80
C GLY A 712 -14.86 -48.42 33.53
N GLU A 713 -13.75 -48.62 32.83
CA GLU A 713 -12.86 -47.55 32.43
C GLU A 713 -13.22 -47.00 31.04
N SER A 714 -13.36 -45.68 30.95
CA SER A 714 -13.65 -44.98 29.68
C SER A 714 -12.34 -44.67 28.89
N ARG A 715 -11.17 -44.70 29.53
CA ARG A 715 -9.86 -44.38 28.94
C ARG A 715 -8.81 -45.35 29.42
N VAL A 716 -7.84 -45.64 28.52
CA VAL A 716 -6.68 -46.44 28.87
C VAL A 716 -5.46 -45.49 28.91
N SER A 717 -4.63 -45.59 29.94
CA SER A 717 -3.44 -44.83 30.16
C SER A 717 -2.21 -45.68 29.97
N LEU A 718 -1.36 -45.36 28.98
CA LEU A 718 -0.15 -46.10 28.66
C LEU A 718 1.06 -45.26 29.02
N PRO A 719 1.87 -45.62 30.01
CA PRO A 719 3.15 -44.98 30.30
C PRO A 719 4.17 -45.39 29.25
N LEU A 720 4.71 -44.43 28.52
CA LEU A 720 5.65 -44.62 27.43
C LEU A 720 6.97 -43.96 27.77
N GLN A 721 8.08 -44.58 27.37
CA GLN A 721 9.39 -43.99 27.50
C GLN A 721 10.22 -44.21 26.22
N ALA A 722 10.91 -43.17 25.79
CA ALA A 722 11.81 -43.18 24.65
C ALA A 722 13.27 -42.96 25.13
N THR A 723 14.11 -43.96 24.99
CA THR A 723 15.55 -43.92 25.34
C THR A 723 16.40 -43.87 24.09
N GLY A 724 17.56 -43.26 24.15
CA GLY A 724 18.49 -43.03 23.02
C GLY A 724 19.34 -41.80 23.27
N ASN A 725 19.69 -41.07 22.20
CA ASN A 725 20.49 -39.84 22.26
C ASN A 725 19.91 -38.80 23.21
N SER A 726 20.69 -37.79 23.58
CA SER A 726 20.21 -36.61 24.31
C SER A 726 19.29 -35.77 23.43
N GLY A 727 18.36 -35.00 24.02
CA GLY A 727 17.51 -34.05 23.32
C GLY A 727 16.02 -34.33 23.45
N GLU A 728 15.21 -33.50 22.74
CA GLU A 728 13.76 -33.62 22.75
C GLU A 728 13.26 -34.84 21.96
N ARG A 729 12.02 -35.26 22.27
CA ARG A 729 11.31 -36.33 21.59
C ARG A 729 9.95 -35.78 21.10
N TRP A 730 9.60 -36.06 19.83
CA TRP A 730 8.27 -35.79 19.28
C TRP A 730 7.54 -37.10 19.13
N TRP A 731 6.32 -37.12 19.63
CA TRP A 731 5.46 -38.28 19.63
C TRP A 731 4.35 -38.12 18.59
N PHE A 732 4.04 -39.20 17.88
CA PHE A 732 3.00 -39.25 16.86
C PHE A 732 2.14 -40.47 17.08
N LEU A 733 0.79 -40.28 16.91
CA LEU A 733 -0.17 -41.36 16.96
C LEU A 733 -0.93 -41.41 15.62
N ASN A 734 -0.89 -42.53 14.93
CA ASN A 734 -1.48 -42.70 13.60
C ASN A 734 -1.03 -41.61 12.60
N GLY A 735 0.19 -41.13 12.69
CA GLY A 735 0.75 -40.05 11.87
C GLY A 735 0.46 -38.63 12.35
N GLU A 736 -0.43 -38.44 13.32
CA GLU A 736 -0.75 -37.12 13.89
C GLU A 736 0.21 -36.79 15.04
N PRO A 737 0.79 -35.58 15.06
CA PRO A 737 1.69 -35.16 16.13
C PRO A 737 0.93 -34.95 17.44
N LEU A 738 1.48 -35.48 18.51
CA LEU A 738 1.00 -35.23 19.86
C LEU A 738 1.65 -33.95 20.41
N SER A 739 0.89 -33.14 21.13
CA SER A 739 1.34 -31.85 21.69
C SER A 739 2.42 -31.97 22.78
N VAL A 740 2.88 -33.18 23.07
CA VAL A 740 3.80 -33.49 24.14
C VAL A 740 5.21 -33.69 23.58
N LYS A 741 6.21 -33.12 24.30
CA LYS A 741 7.63 -33.26 24.02
C LYS A 741 8.30 -33.79 25.25
N GLY A 742 9.15 -34.83 25.12
CA GLY A 742 9.89 -35.37 26.23
C GLY A 742 10.18 -36.85 26.10
N ARG A 743 11.04 -37.37 26.99
CA ARG A 743 11.45 -38.77 27.00
C ARG A 743 10.40 -39.71 27.62
N VAL A 744 9.50 -39.19 28.42
CA VAL A 744 8.42 -39.92 29.06
C VAL A 744 7.10 -39.26 28.71
N TYR A 745 6.13 -40.07 28.34
CA TYR A 745 4.79 -39.61 28.01
C TYR A 745 3.75 -40.64 28.46
N THR A 746 2.63 -40.19 28.99
CA THR A 746 1.47 -41.05 29.28
C THR A 746 0.40 -40.83 28.21
N LEU A 747 0.26 -41.77 27.29
CA LEU A 747 -0.72 -41.76 26.22
C LEU A 747 -2.10 -42.12 26.78
N GLN A 748 -3.10 -41.31 26.51
CA GLN A 748 -4.50 -41.52 26.87
C GLN A 748 -5.29 -41.93 25.61
N LEU A 749 -5.96 -43.09 25.67
CA LEU A 749 -6.75 -43.61 24.55
C LEU A 749 -8.19 -43.87 24.99
N ASP A 750 -9.17 -43.39 24.24
CA ASP A 750 -10.61 -43.51 24.51
C ASP A 750 -11.35 -44.38 23.50
N LYS A 751 -10.79 -44.67 22.33
CA LYS A 751 -11.40 -45.46 21.27
C LYS A 751 -10.68 -46.78 21.06
N SER A 752 -11.45 -47.83 20.83
CA SER A 752 -10.89 -49.13 20.39
C SER A 752 -10.49 -49.05 18.92
N GLY A 753 -9.43 -49.74 18.55
CA GLY A 753 -8.88 -49.76 17.19
C GLY A 753 -7.42 -50.05 17.13
N ASP A 754 -6.85 -50.05 15.94
CA ASP A 754 -5.44 -50.22 15.67
C ASP A 754 -4.71 -48.88 15.72
N TYR A 755 -3.59 -48.88 16.43
CA TYR A 755 -2.77 -47.70 16.64
C TYR A 755 -1.34 -47.92 16.19
N GLN A 756 -0.79 -46.93 15.52
CA GLN A 756 0.64 -46.79 15.27
C GLN A 756 1.18 -45.65 16.12
N LEU A 757 2.03 -45.99 17.07
CA LEU A 757 2.77 -45.02 17.89
C LEU A 757 4.17 -44.89 17.35
N LEU A 758 4.62 -43.63 17.13
CA LEU A 758 5.97 -43.33 16.67
C LEU A 758 6.57 -42.24 17.53
N VAL A 759 7.86 -42.39 17.84
CA VAL A 759 8.66 -41.35 18.48
C VAL A 759 9.86 -41.01 17.59
N MET A 760 10.19 -39.72 17.48
CA MET A 760 11.35 -39.22 16.73
C MET A 760 12.22 -38.40 17.67
N ASP A 761 13.54 -38.50 17.54
CA ASP A 761 14.50 -37.65 18.23
C ASP A 761 15.00 -36.46 17.40
N GLU A 762 15.79 -35.56 17.99
CA GLU A 762 16.36 -34.39 17.34
C GLU A 762 17.27 -34.74 16.16
N THR A 763 17.80 -35.95 16.08
CA THR A 763 18.67 -36.43 14.99
C THR A 763 17.86 -37.03 13.83
N GLY A 764 16.53 -37.13 13.96
CA GLY A 764 15.65 -37.73 12.99
C GLY A 764 15.52 -39.25 13.09
N GLN A 765 16.12 -39.88 14.11
CA GLN A 765 15.86 -41.30 14.37
C GLN A 765 14.44 -41.50 14.80
N VAL A 766 13.83 -42.62 14.37
CA VAL A 766 12.45 -42.97 14.70
C VAL A 766 12.37 -44.38 15.31
N ALA A 767 11.53 -44.52 16.31
CA ALA A 767 11.10 -45.82 16.81
C ALA A 767 9.58 -45.93 16.66
N THR A 768 9.09 -47.03 16.15
CA THR A 768 7.67 -47.26 15.85
C THR A 768 7.20 -48.51 16.52
N VAL A 769 5.95 -48.51 17.02
CA VAL A 769 5.26 -49.65 17.59
C VAL A 769 3.82 -49.63 17.12
N ASN A 770 3.34 -50.79 16.64
CA ASN A 770 1.93 -50.99 16.29
C ASN A 770 1.26 -51.82 17.40
N PHE A 771 0.05 -51.43 17.80
CA PHE A 771 -0.72 -52.16 18.84
C PHE A 771 -2.22 -51.96 18.63
N THR A 772 -3.03 -52.82 19.20
CA THR A 772 -4.48 -52.76 19.13
C THR A 772 -5.07 -52.49 20.53
N LEU A 773 -6.05 -51.58 20.65
CA LEU A 773 -6.87 -51.37 21.83
C LEU A 773 -8.23 -52.00 21.62
N GLN A 774 -8.63 -52.94 22.48
CA GLN A 774 -9.91 -53.65 22.50
C GLN A 774 -10.79 -53.23 23.66
#